data_539d3071708918ce4c9edf4c8799d679
#
_entry.id   539d3071708918ce4c9edf4c8799d679
#
_cell.length_a   1.000
_cell.length_b   1.000
_cell.length_c   1.000
_cell.angle_alpha   90.00
_cell.angle_beta   90.00
_cell.angle_gamma   90.00
#
_symmetry.space_group_name_H-M   'P 1'
#
loop_
_entity.id
_entity.type
_entity.pdbx_description
1 polymer ?
#
loop_
_entity_poly.entity_id
_entity_poly.type
_entity_poly.pdbx_seq_one_letter_code
_entity_poly.pdbx_strand_id
1 'polypeptide(L)'
;MKMMILVFFSTAIAVSAADLTLVGDGAKVWTTTSSIWRNASGENVTFATGDNILISTDYFTGPSLRMDGRFNPGHVVFDIDDTLLFGWGANNKYGLGPDTMSFIKRGKGTLVLTDYLSGIHKTQQGGIDRGNGMTNGVEIVEGEIACLDPNNHNFLGPRMVPHWVTVRNGASLTFLERNQSGTYGNPECGLNIQLDKGAVLNICTNYSDATPSTPTPLCVNILRLNGGTVNVGANWYTTDTKPNRSAKYELGGNSSLYVFNKIHFSGSEKQSLGCGEDFTDENHLISLNVHNPVEICVDDVIDGVDAEMCLSGFTWGTNTVGEYRCDLIKTGAGTLSFPNNGYNKPFKGDFMIKEGCVEFLSQMNRQNFFQAEADDSLQTVTISTNATMRIKKRNLFNPSADGTPNIRLVVDHGTLEVTPNSGNDGSLTVKDCVFDNATLNISNKGLSEQHGIFGFKNSVTFRGDNPLVMWPDEDLETKWQAISVHNGYGNENGTRTIVDVADMTGDGRMDVVMGYHIWNTATNNTAAGVMTDCGFVKTGAGTFSVASMTNKVSGVITVSEGTMRVDGCLVTPSAIEVVSGAYLGGTGTVANVVLEEGAGISAPSGQKMPLVVLGDIELPDAGVVNVLNIDGVSEKEMSAVNLIRTTGVMSGVENLSGWVVKIDGQEAKNWKLEVYNGVLKARYNHGFTVVVR
;
A
#
# COMPACT_ATOMS: atom_id res chain seq x y z
N MET A 1 56.10 55.68 -28.36
CA MET A 1 55.31 54.72 -29.10
C MET A 1 54.02 54.42 -28.28
N LYS A 2 52.93 55.16 -28.52
CA LYS A 2 51.66 55.04 -27.79
C LYS A 2 50.83 54.00 -28.55
N MET A 3 50.57 52.89 -27.91
CA MET A 3 49.72 51.82 -28.42
C MET A 3 48.24 52.19 -28.19
N MET A 4 47.55 52.47 -29.29
CA MET A 4 46.14 52.80 -29.28
C MET A 4 45.35 51.47 -29.29
N ILE A 5 44.72 51.14 -28.15
CA ILE A 5 43.84 50.00 -28.04
C ILE A 5 42.48 50.39 -28.62
N LEU A 6 42.14 49.84 -29.78
CA LEU A 6 40.83 50.00 -30.41
C LEU A 6 39.86 48.99 -29.73
N VAL A 7 39.00 49.48 -28.84
CA VAL A 7 37.92 48.67 -28.26
C VAL A 7 36.76 48.67 -29.22
N PHE A 8 36.56 47.56 -29.91
CA PHE A 8 35.30 47.31 -30.65
C PHE A 8 34.20 47.02 -29.64
N PHE A 9 33.33 47.98 -29.42
CA PHE A 9 32.00 47.70 -28.86
C PHE A 9 31.17 47.05 -29.95
N SER A 10 31.03 45.72 -29.94
CA SER A 10 29.94 45.07 -30.64
C SER A 10 28.65 45.38 -29.85
N THR A 11 27.91 46.37 -30.31
CA THR A 11 26.50 46.50 -29.93
C THR A 11 25.78 45.28 -30.45
N ALA A 12 25.61 44.28 -29.62
CA ALA A 12 24.63 43.25 -29.89
C ALA A 12 23.27 43.95 -29.89
N ILE A 13 22.74 44.19 -31.10
CA ILE A 13 21.35 44.59 -31.27
C ILE A 13 20.56 43.37 -30.74
N ALA A 14 19.98 43.50 -29.56
CA ALA A 14 19.01 42.54 -29.09
C ALA A 14 17.83 42.61 -30.08
N VAL A 15 17.79 41.68 -30.99
CA VAL A 15 16.61 41.47 -31.85
C VAL A 15 15.50 41.08 -30.89
N SER A 16 14.53 41.98 -30.67
CA SER A 16 13.33 41.64 -29.91
C SER A 16 12.60 40.53 -30.69
N ALA A 17 12.20 39.50 -29.98
CA ALA A 17 11.38 38.43 -30.55
C ALA A 17 10.15 39.03 -31.26
N ALA A 18 9.91 38.64 -32.49
CA ALA A 18 8.74 39.06 -33.25
C ALA A 18 7.56 38.12 -33.00
N ASP A 19 6.35 38.64 -33.02
CA ASP A 19 5.12 37.84 -33.07
C ASP A 19 4.78 37.53 -34.54
N LEU A 20 4.84 36.26 -34.90
CA LEU A 20 4.61 35.79 -36.26
C LEU A 20 3.37 34.91 -36.36
N THR A 21 2.53 35.17 -37.35
CA THR A 21 1.32 34.37 -37.62
C THR A 21 1.49 33.59 -38.93
N LEU A 22 1.16 32.28 -38.90
CA LEU A 22 1.09 31.45 -40.09
C LEU A 22 -0.09 31.89 -40.96
N VAL A 23 0.14 32.08 -42.28
CA VAL A 23 -0.91 32.55 -43.19
C VAL A 23 -1.03 31.69 -44.45
N GLY A 24 -2.24 31.68 -45.04
CA GLY A 24 -2.55 31.05 -46.32
C GLY A 24 -3.34 29.76 -46.22
N ASP A 25 -3.46 29.08 -47.35
CA ASP A 25 -4.23 27.87 -47.55
C ASP A 25 -3.35 26.72 -48.04
N GLY A 26 -3.87 25.50 -47.98
CA GLY A 26 -3.18 24.30 -48.40
C GLY A 26 -2.05 23.87 -47.44
N ALA A 27 -1.44 22.73 -47.76
CA ALA A 27 -0.31 22.20 -46.99
C ALA A 27 0.90 23.13 -47.03
N LYS A 28 1.53 23.42 -45.92
CA LYS A 28 2.72 24.27 -45.80
C LYS A 28 3.94 23.49 -45.31
N VAL A 29 5.10 23.99 -45.73
CA VAL A 29 6.39 23.49 -45.24
C VAL A 29 7.13 24.64 -44.57
N TRP A 30 7.44 24.47 -43.30
CA TRP A 30 8.25 25.38 -42.51
C TRP A 30 9.74 25.04 -42.71
N THR A 31 10.46 25.90 -43.42
CA THR A 31 11.91 25.84 -43.59
C THR A 31 12.54 27.10 -43.04
N THR A 32 13.84 27.12 -42.89
CA THR A 32 14.60 28.34 -42.49
C THR A 32 14.49 29.50 -43.49
N THR A 33 14.02 29.24 -44.70
CA THR A 33 13.88 30.23 -45.77
C THR A 33 12.45 30.45 -46.20
N SER A 34 11.48 29.75 -45.62
CA SER A 34 10.08 29.91 -46.00
C SER A 34 9.47 31.21 -45.48
N SER A 35 8.88 31.99 -46.39
CA SER A 35 8.19 33.25 -46.09
C SER A 35 6.67 33.01 -45.86
N ILE A 36 6.34 32.03 -45.02
CA ILE A 36 4.95 31.65 -44.71
C ILE A 36 4.40 32.38 -43.50
N TRP A 37 5.20 33.20 -42.89
CA TRP A 37 4.89 33.91 -41.65
C TRP A 37 4.56 35.38 -41.97
N ARG A 38 3.59 35.95 -41.23
CA ARG A 38 3.22 37.36 -41.27
C ARG A 38 3.57 38.01 -39.96
N ASN A 39 4.29 39.11 -40.00
CA ASN A 39 4.61 39.94 -38.84
C ASN A 39 3.44 40.89 -38.48
N ALA A 40 3.56 41.62 -37.36
CA ALA A 40 2.57 42.59 -36.91
C ALA A 40 2.30 43.74 -37.93
N SER A 41 3.24 44.01 -38.83
CA SER A 41 3.08 45.02 -39.93
C SER A 41 2.33 44.47 -41.15
N GLY A 42 1.97 43.17 -41.13
CA GLY A 42 1.29 42.51 -42.23
C GLY A 42 2.21 42.01 -43.37
N GLU A 43 3.50 42.09 -43.18
CA GLU A 43 4.51 41.65 -44.17
C GLU A 43 4.81 40.15 -44.03
N ASN A 44 5.00 39.46 -45.16
CA ASN A 44 5.49 38.10 -45.16
C ASN A 44 6.98 38.06 -44.86
N VAL A 45 7.34 37.32 -43.81
CA VAL A 45 8.70 37.23 -43.33
C VAL A 45 9.14 35.76 -43.13
N THR A 46 10.44 35.56 -42.99
CA THR A 46 11.00 34.28 -42.54
C THR A 46 11.10 34.24 -41.02
N PHE A 47 11.00 33.05 -40.48
CA PHE A 47 11.19 32.82 -39.06
C PHE A 47 12.64 33.08 -38.61
N ALA A 48 12.81 33.77 -37.47
CA ALA A 48 14.09 33.91 -36.78
C ALA A 48 14.03 33.23 -35.43
N THR A 49 15.18 32.75 -34.95
CA THR A 49 15.27 32.13 -33.62
C THR A 49 14.80 33.09 -32.51
N GLY A 50 13.92 32.64 -31.66
CA GLY A 50 13.33 33.41 -30.58
C GLY A 50 11.97 34.03 -30.89
N ASP A 51 11.54 34.04 -32.17
CA ASP A 51 10.22 34.56 -32.57
C ASP A 51 9.10 33.74 -31.93
N ASN A 52 8.01 34.43 -31.57
CA ASN A 52 6.78 33.79 -31.10
C ASN A 52 5.92 33.40 -32.30
N ILE A 53 5.32 32.23 -32.25
CA ILE A 53 4.56 31.66 -33.38
C ILE A 53 3.09 31.52 -33.00
N LEU A 54 2.21 32.05 -33.84
CA LEU A 54 0.77 31.79 -33.80
C LEU A 54 0.35 31.03 -35.06
N ILE A 55 -0.28 29.90 -34.90
CA ILE A 55 -0.94 29.11 -35.94
C ILE A 55 -2.43 29.07 -35.60
N SER A 56 -3.24 29.80 -36.36
CA SER A 56 -4.67 29.95 -36.11
C SER A 56 -5.48 29.66 -37.38
N THR A 57 -6.63 29.02 -37.22
CA THR A 57 -7.58 28.76 -38.31
C THR A 57 -8.17 30.04 -38.88
N ASP A 58 -8.09 31.17 -38.21
CA ASP A 58 -8.45 32.48 -38.75
C ASP A 58 -7.54 32.95 -39.88
N TYR A 59 -6.31 32.47 -39.92
CA TYR A 59 -5.29 32.93 -40.87
C TYR A 59 -4.71 31.81 -41.74
N PHE A 60 -4.85 30.57 -41.25
CA PHE A 60 -4.33 29.39 -41.95
C PHE A 60 -5.38 28.28 -42.01
N THR A 61 -5.85 28.00 -43.23
CA THR A 61 -6.89 26.99 -43.49
C THR A 61 -6.34 25.70 -44.11
N GLY A 62 -5.02 25.54 -44.13
CA GLY A 62 -4.38 24.34 -44.69
C GLY A 62 -4.49 23.13 -43.74
N PRO A 63 -4.58 21.92 -44.34
CA PRO A 63 -4.76 20.68 -43.57
C PRO A 63 -3.49 20.23 -42.81
N SER A 64 -2.33 20.77 -43.17
CA SER A 64 -1.07 20.32 -42.58
C SER A 64 0.04 21.37 -42.63
N LEU A 65 0.89 21.30 -41.59
CA LEU A 65 2.16 22.04 -41.52
C LEU A 65 3.30 21.04 -41.22
N ARG A 66 4.25 20.94 -42.18
CA ARG A 66 5.43 20.10 -42.04
C ARG A 66 6.64 20.96 -41.69
N MET A 67 7.38 20.59 -40.67
CA MET A 67 8.68 21.18 -40.36
C MET A 67 9.79 20.49 -41.17
N ASP A 68 10.64 21.27 -41.81
CA ASP A 68 11.80 20.79 -42.54
C ASP A 68 13.05 21.55 -42.07
N GLY A 69 13.36 21.39 -40.80
CA GLY A 69 14.46 22.04 -40.09
C GLY A 69 14.32 21.94 -38.55
N ARG A 70 15.33 22.45 -37.86
CA ARG A 70 15.28 22.67 -36.43
C ARG A 70 14.96 24.13 -36.16
N PHE A 71 13.94 24.38 -35.38
CA PHE A 71 13.44 25.71 -35.07
C PHE A 71 13.43 25.95 -33.56
N ASN A 72 13.83 27.13 -33.16
CA ASN A 72 13.91 27.54 -31.76
C ASN A 72 12.99 28.76 -31.53
N PRO A 73 11.66 28.58 -31.49
CA PRO A 73 10.74 29.67 -31.16
C PRO A 73 10.76 30.01 -29.67
N GLY A 74 10.34 31.22 -29.33
CA GLY A 74 10.13 31.64 -27.95
C GLY A 74 8.85 31.01 -27.39
N HIS A 75 7.74 31.15 -28.12
CA HIS A 75 6.44 30.56 -27.81
C HIS A 75 5.81 30.00 -29.09
N VAL A 76 5.04 28.92 -28.94
CA VAL A 76 4.22 28.36 -30.04
C VAL A 76 2.80 28.22 -29.56
N VAL A 77 1.88 28.86 -30.25
CA VAL A 77 0.43 28.79 -29.99
C VAL A 77 -0.27 28.19 -31.17
N PHE A 78 -1.00 27.11 -30.96
CA PHE A 78 -1.94 26.55 -31.92
C PHE A 78 -3.36 26.92 -31.48
N ASP A 79 -4.00 27.81 -32.22
CA ASP A 79 -5.39 28.26 -32.02
C ASP A 79 -6.23 27.75 -33.18
N ILE A 80 -6.65 26.51 -33.09
CA ILE A 80 -7.26 25.78 -34.19
C ILE A 80 -8.63 25.19 -33.79
N ASP A 81 -9.63 25.44 -34.66
CA ASP A 81 -11.00 24.91 -34.48
C ASP A 81 -11.26 23.66 -35.36
N ASP A 82 -10.40 23.39 -36.33
CA ASP A 82 -10.43 22.21 -37.20
C ASP A 82 -9.27 21.24 -36.87
N THR A 83 -9.15 20.18 -37.66
CA THR A 83 -8.02 19.25 -37.51
C THR A 83 -6.81 19.74 -38.30
N LEU A 84 -5.69 19.92 -37.62
CA LEU A 84 -4.40 20.24 -38.22
C LEU A 84 -3.38 19.11 -38.00
N LEU A 85 -2.79 18.61 -39.10
CA LEU A 85 -1.66 17.72 -39.03
C LEU A 85 -0.36 18.54 -38.91
N PHE A 86 0.38 18.31 -37.82
CA PHE A 86 1.66 18.94 -37.54
C PHE A 86 2.75 17.89 -37.42
N GLY A 87 3.77 17.98 -38.24
CA GLY A 87 4.75 16.91 -38.30
C GLY A 87 6.12 17.32 -38.86
N TRP A 88 6.99 16.34 -38.92
CA TRP A 88 8.38 16.49 -39.29
C TRP A 88 8.68 15.93 -40.69
N GLY A 89 9.73 16.47 -41.33
CA GLY A 89 10.29 15.92 -42.57
C GLY A 89 11.13 14.66 -42.30
N ALA A 90 11.53 14.01 -43.38
CA ALA A 90 12.19 12.70 -43.41
C ALA A 90 13.58 12.59 -42.73
N ASN A 91 14.15 13.68 -42.23
CA ASN A 91 15.48 13.69 -41.62
C ASN A 91 15.42 13.86 -40.11
N ASN A 92 16.06 12.97 -39.38
CA ASN A 92 16.12 12.84 -37.91
C ASN A 92 16.67 14.06 -37.13
N LYS A 93 16.87 15.20 -37.79
CA LYS A 93 17.45 16.41 -37.19
C LYS A 93 16.44 17.54 -37.02
N TYR A 94 15.17 17.26 -37.26
CA TYR A 94 14.12 18.26 -37.28
C TYR A 94 13.31 18.25 -36.01
N GLY A 95 12.92 19.40 -35.49
CA GLY A 95 12.13 19.53 -34.28
C GLY A 95 12.00 20.95 -33.80
N LEU A 96 11.21 21.11 -32.75
CA LEU A 96 11.12 22.32 -31.94
C LEU A 96 12.04 22.22 -30.74
N GLY A 97 12.81 23.25 -30.48
CA GLY A 97 13.69 23.43 -29.33
C GLY A 97 13.98 24.90 -29.16
N PRO A 98 14.51 25.39 -28.14
CA PRO A 98 15.28 24.93 -27.02
C PRO A 98 14.51 24.95 -25.69
N ASP A 99 15.27 24.86 -24.60
CA ASP A 99 14.89 24.68 -23.20
C ASP A 99 13.87 25.67 -22.63
N THR A 100 13.53 26.74 -23.31
CA THR A 100 12.68 27.83 -22.82
C THR A 100 11.35 27.99 -23.57
N MET A 101 11.09 27.14 -24.56
CA MET A 101 9.88 27.24 -25.37
C MET A 101 8.63 26.81 -24.57
N SER A 102 7.57 27.60 -24.60
CA SER A 102 6.23 27.16 -24.20
C SER A 102 5.41 26.73 -25.43
N PHE A 103 4.58 25.71 -25.25
CA PHE A 103 3.70 25.18 -26.29
C PHE A 103 2.26 25.21 -25.78
N ILE A 104 1.38 25.95 -26.44
CA ILE A 104 0.00 26.14 -26.04
C ILE A 104 -0.93 25.70 -27.17
N LYS A 105 -1.86 24.79 -26.87
CA LYS A 105 -2.97 24.42 -27.74
C LYS A 105 -4.27 25.01 -27.21
N ARG A 106 -4.97 25.78 -28.03
CA ARG A 106 -6.32 26.31 -27.78
C ARG A 106 -7.15 26.22 -29.06
N GLY A 107 -8.44 26.61 -28.98
CA GLY A 107 -9.41 26.33 -30.01
C GLY A 107 -9.91 24.87 -29.95
N LYS A 108 -11.11 24.61 -30.46
CA LYS A 108 -11.85 23.35 -30.29
C LYS A 108 -11.34 22.18 -31.14
N GLY A 109 -10.51 22.46 -32.13
CA GLY A 109 -10.00 21.46 -33.05
C GLY A 109 -8.93 20.54 -32.48
N THR A 110 -8.50 19.58 -33.28
CA THR A 110 -7.50 18.59 -32.93
C THR A 110 -6.16 18.90 -33.59
N LEU A 111 -5.11 19.06 -32.79
CA LEU A 111 -3.74 19.10 -33.28
C LEU A 111 -3.17 17.67 -33.29
N VAL A 112 -2.98 17.11 -34.47
CA VAL A 112 -2.40 15.78 -34.65
C VAL A 112 -0.89 15.92 -34.84
N LEU A 113 -0.13 15.46 -33.89
CA LEU A 113 1.33 15.38 -33.97
C LEU A 113 1.72 14.08 -34.68
N THR A 114 2.43 14.16 -35.82
CA THR A 114 2.70 12.99 -36.65
C THR A 114 3.99 13.12 -37.48
N ASP A 115 4.67 12.02 -37.72
CA ASP A 115 5.80 11.93 -38.68
C ASP A 115 5.36 11.50 -40.09
N TYR A 116 4.07 11.15 -40.31
CA TYR A 116 3.55 10.67 -41.58
C TYR A 116 3.52 11.70 -42.72
N LEU A 117 3.80 12.95 -42.44
CA LEU A 117 3.75 13.99 -43.45
C LEU A 117 4.85 13.86 -44.53
N SER A 118 5.84 13.02 -44.28
CA SER A 118 6.93 12.79 -45.25
C SER A 118 6.62 11.72 -46.32
N GLY A 119 5.60 10.90 -46.12
CA GLY A 119 5.30 9.75 -46.99
C GLY A 119 6.38 8.66 -47.02
N ILE A 120 7.35 8.71 -46.13
CA ILE A 120 8.46 7.78 -46.04
C ILE A 120 8.45 7.13 -44.68
N HIS A 121 8.00 5.88 -44.62
CA HIS A 121 8.22 5.00 -43.49
C HIS A 121 9.72 4.72 -43.37
N LYS A 122 10.42 5.33 -42.44
CA LYS A 122 11.79 4.95 -42.11
C LYS A 122 11.85 4.18 -40.81
N THR A 123 12.33 2.98 -40.91
CA THR A 123 12.68 2.05 -39.81
C THR A 123 13.91 2.49 -39.00
N GLN A 124 14.33 3.75 -39.05
CA GLN A 124 15.54 4.20 -38.34
C GLN A 124 15.18 5.07 -37.13
N GLN A 125 15.75 4.71 -36.01
CA GLN A 125 15.77 5.42 -34.76
C GLN A 125 16.28 6.87 -34.89
N GLY A 126 15.40 7.79 -35.20
CA GLY A 126 15.69 9.19 -35.18
C GLY A 126 14.68 9.90 -34.29
N GLY A 127 14.96 9.93 -33.02
CA GLY A 127 14.18 10.75 -32.08
C GLY A 127 14.46 12.24 -32.30
N ILE A 128 13.58 13.10 -31.81
CA ILE A 128 13.91 14.49 -31.47
C ILE A 128 15.26 14.44 -30.78
N ASP A 129 16.20 15.25 -31.29
CA ASP A 129 17.56 15.30 -30.77
C ASP A 129 17.54 15.26 -29.23
N ARG A 130 18.33 14.40 -28.64
CA ARG A 130 18.34 14.04 -27.23
C ARG A 130 18.64 15.19 -26.26
N GLY A 131 18.64 16.41 -26.74
CA GLY A 131 18.91 17.62 -25.98
C GLY A 131 17.75 18.59 -26.09
N ASN A 132 17.12 18.87 -24.98
CA ASN A 132 16.52 20.15 -24.70
C ASN A 132 15.18 20.40 -25.42
N GLY A 133 14.13 19.69 -25.02
CA GLY A 133 12.77 19.99 -25.45
C GLY A 133 12.05 20.92 -24.46
N MET A 134 10.82 21.15 -24.71
CA MET A 134 9.83 22.05 -24.07
C MET A 134 9.89 22.11 -22.54
N THR A 135 10.98 22.62 -21.95
CA THR A 135 11.15 22.69 -20.48
C THR A 135 10.13 23.57 -19.79
N ASN A 136 9.56 24.55 -20.51
CA ASN A 136 8.45 25.37 -20.00
C ASN A 136 7.08 24.68 -20.11
N GLY A 137 7.06 23.45 -20.61
CA GLY A 137 5.87 22.61 -20.64
C GLY A 137 4.95 22.83 -21.84
N VAL A 138 3.95 21.97 -21.87
CA VAL A 138 2.86 21.99 -22.86
C VAL A 138 1.56 22.28 -22.12
N GLU A 139 0.77 23.21 -22.62
CA GLU A 139 -0.56 23.50 -22.08
C GLU A 139 -1.63 23.26 -23.15
N ILE A 140 -2.61 22.43 -22.83
CA ILE A 140 -3.77 22.17 -23.69
C ILE A 140 -4.95 22.85 -23.01
N VAL A 141 -5.29 24.04 -23.49
CA VAL A 141 -6.32 24.89 -22.90
C VAL A 141 -7.71 24.49 -23.40
N GLU A 142 -7.84 24.11 -24.67
CA GLU A 142 -9.09 23.70 -25.31
C GLU A 142 -8.80 22.75 -26.48
N GLY A 143 -9.77 21.90 -26.82
CA GLY A 143 -9.66 20.93 -27.91
C GLY A 143 -8.73 19.77 -27.57
N GLU A 144 -8.01 19.26 -28.55
CA GLU A 144 -7.23 18.03 -28.40
C GLU A 144 -5.82 18.16 -28.96
N ILE A 145 -4.85 17.53 -28.27
CA ILE A 145 -3.60 17.08 -28.89
C ILE A 145 -3.67 15.57 -29.04
N ALA A 146 -3.53 15.09 -30.28
CA ALA A 146 -3.44 13.67 -30.59
C ALA A 146 -2.04 13.32 -31.08
N CYS A 147 -1.35 12.42 -30.39
CA CYS A 147 -0.01 11.98 -30.75
C CYS A 147 -0.10 10.70 -31.59
N LEU A 148 0.29 10.77 -32.85
CA LEU A 148 0.26 9.68 -33.82
C LEU A 148 1.66 9.45 -34.36
N ASP A 149 2.41 8.51 -33.78
CA ASP A 149 3.75 8.12 -34.27
C ASP A 149 3.98 6.61 -34.14
N PRO A 150 4.19 5.92 -35.26
CA PRO A 150 4.46 4.49 -35.28
C PRO A 150 5.88 4.10 -34.80
N ASN A 151 6.80 5.06 -34.64
CA ASN A 151 8.25 4.77 -34.61
C ASN A 151 8.99 5.16 -33.32
N ASN A 152 8.35 5.22 -32.16
CA ASN A 152 9.03 5.48 -30.88
C ASN A 152 9.56 6.90 -30.65
N HIS A 153 8.84 7.94 -31.03
CA HIS A 153 9.32 9.30 -30.83
C HIS A 153 8.64 10.02 -29.67
N ASN A 154 9.45 10.74 -28.89
CA ASN A 154 8.99 11.57 -27.78
C ASN A 154 8.45 12.90 -28.31
N PHE A 155 7.18 12.97 -28.69
CA PHE A 155 6.59 14.20 -29.23
C PHE A 155 6.52 15.36 -28.24
N LEU A 156 6.34 15.06 -26.98
CA LEU A 156 6.04 16.06 -25.96
C LEU A 156 7.22 16.41 -25.06
N GLY A 157 8.43 16.03 -25.45
CA GLY A 157 9.62 16.46 -24.72
C GLY A 157 10.72 15.39 -24.57
N PRO A 158 11.89 15.77 -24.06
CA PRO A 158 13.03 14.89 -23.92
C PRO A 158 12.81 13.85 -22.83
N ARG A 159 13.43 12.69 -23.00
CA ARG A 159 13.34 11.57 -22.06
C ARG A 159 13.81 11.92 -20.65
N MET A 160 14.78 12.81 -20.52
CA MET A 160 15.58 12.99 -19.30
C MET A 160 15.32 14.30 -18.57
N VAL A 161 14.58 15.23 -19.15
CA VAL A 161 14.31 16.53 -18.53
C VAL A 161 12.87 16.57 -18.06
N PRO A 162 12.61 16.76 -16.76
CA PRO A 162 11.26 16.87 -16.25
C PRO A 162 10.51 18.02 -16.91
N HIS A 163 9.40 17.73 -17.56
CA HIS A 163 8.52 18.73 -18.16
C HIS A 163 7.06 18.36 -17.89
N TRP A 164 6.21 19.36 -17.88
CA TRP A 164 4.79 19.20 -17.62
C TRP A 164 3.96 19.32 -18.89
N VAL A 165 3.00 18.44 -19.03
CA VAL A 165 1.86 18.58 -19.94
C VAL A 165 0.63 18.80 -19.10
N THR A 166 0.06 20.01 -19.17
CA THR A 166 -1.14 20.38 -18.41
C THR A 166 -2.34 20.38 -19.37
N VAL A 167 -3.32 19.55 -19.05
CA VAL A 167 -4.59 19.47 -19.81
C VAL A 167 -5.66 20.15 -18.98
N ARG A 168 -6.24 21.21 -19.53
CA ARG A 168 -7.24 22.04 -18.87
C ARG A 168 -8.65 21.49 -19.05
N ASN A 169 -9.58 22.08 -18.35
CA ASN A 169 -11.01 21.71 -18.36
C ASN A 169 -11.57 21.62 -19.79
N GLY A 170 -12.15 20.49 -20.14
CA GLY A 170 -12.75 20.23 -21.45
C GLY A 170 -11.75 19.92 -22.57
N ALA A 171 -10.44 19.96 -22.29
CA ALA A 171 -9.42 19.60 -23.24
C ALA A 171 -9.03 18.11 -23.12
N SER A 172 -8.39 17.58 -24.18
CA SER A 172 -7.91 16.20 -24.19
C SER A 172 -6.50 16.05 -24.74
N LEU A 173 -5.81 15.02 -24.18
CA LEU A 173 -4.54 14.53 -24.68
C LEU A 173 -4.72 13.06 -25.06
N THR A 174 -4.42 12.71 -26.30
CA THR A 174 -4.61 11.36 -26.83
C THR A 174 -3.30 10.79 -27.38
N PHE A 175 -2.93 9.62 -26.90
CA PHE A 175 -1.81 8.84 -27.46
C PHE A 175 -2.37 7.68 -28.28
N LEU A 176 -2.08 7.67 -29.58
CA LEU A 176 -2.71 6.77 -30.55
C LEU A 176 -1.84 5.58 -30.95
N GLU A 177 -0.55 5.57 -30.62
CA GLU A 177 0.38 4.53 -31.00
C GLU A 177 1.43 4.21 -29.93
N ARG A 178 2.26 3.21 -30.21
CA ARG A 178 3.25 2.62 -29.29
C ARG A 178 4.29 3.63 -28.79
N ASN A 179 4.68 3.51 -27.52
CA ASN A 179 5.96 3.95 -26.98
C ASN A 179 6.27 5.44 -27.11
N GLN A 180 5.29 6.28 -26.87
CA GLN A 180 5.40 7.71 -27.21
C GLN A 180 6.13 8.58 -26.18
N SER A 181 6.47 8.07 -24.99
CA SER A 181 7.06 8.88 -23.92
C SER A 181 8.32 8.30 -23.29
N GLY A 182 8.85 7.20 -23.75
CA GLY A 182 10.07 6.63 -23.19
C GLY A 182 10.32 5.18 -23.60
N THR A 183 11.57 4.75 -23.51
CA THR A 183 11.92 3.34 -23.65
C THR A 183 11.48 2.58 -22.41
N TYR A 184 10.81 1.48 -22.62
CA TYR A 184 10.52 0.46 -21.65
C TYR A 184 11.75 0.15 -20.78
N GLY A 185 11.58 0.20 -19.46
CA GLY A 185 12.66 -0.09 -18.52
C GLY A 185 13.64 1.04 -18.22
N ASN A 186 13.43 2.26 -18.74
CA ASN A 186 14.28 3.40 -18.37
C ASN A 186 13.59 4.25 -17.28
N PRO A 187 14.13 4.32 -16.05
CA PRO A 187 13.58 5.13 -14.96
C PRO A 187 13.69 6.66 -15.21
N GLU A 188 14.26 7.07 -16.33
CA GLU A 188 14.51 8.46 -16.68
C GLU A 188 13.40 9.08 -17.56
N CYS A 189 12.14 8.60 -17.44
CA CYS A 189 11.03 9.26 -18.10
C CYS A 189 10.78 10.65 -17.47
N GLY A 190 11.00 11.71 -18.25
CA GLY A 190 10.80 13.09 -17.79
C GLY A 190 9.35 13.62 -17.94
N LEU A 191 8.45 12.89 -18.57
CA LEU A 191 7.07 13.34 -18.83
C LEU A 191 6.24 13.37 -17.55
N ASN A 192 5.77 14.55 -17.16
CA ASN A 192 4.78 14.73 -16.11
C ASN A 192 3.46 15.19 -16.74
N ILE A 193 2.35 14.61 -16.33
CA ILE A 193 1.01 14.95 -16.82
C ILE A 193 0.16 15.46 -15.68
N GLN A 194 -0.48 16.61 -15.88
CA GLN A 194 -1.52 17.14 -15.00
C GLN A 194 -2.84 17.20 -15.76
N LEU A 195 -3.88 16.62 -15.18
CA LEU A 195 -5.25 16.66 -15.69
C LEU A 195 -6.10 17.49 -14.75
N ASP A 196 -6.55 18.66 -15.21
CA ASP A 196 -7.50 19.48 -14.46
C ASP A 196 -8.92 18.89 -14.54
N LYS A 197 -9.86 19.40 -13.73
CA LYS A 197 -11.25 18.94 -13.72
C LYS A 197 -11.84 18.98 -15.13
N GLY A 198 -12.41 17.85 -15.58
CA GLY A 198 -13.00 17.71 -16.91
C GLY A 198 -11.98 17.52 -18.06
N ALA A 199 -10.70 17.48 -17.76
CA ALA A 199 -9.67 17.09 -18.73
C ALA A 199 -9.67 15.58 -18.98
N VAL A 200 -9.23 15.15 -20.15
CA VAL A 200 -9.20 13.73 -20.54
C VAL A 200 -7.83 13.35 -21.08
N LEU A 201 -7.27 12.26 -20.55
CA LEU A 201 -6.13 11.55 -21.11
C LEU A 201 -6.61 10.25 -21.73
N ASN A 202 -6.45 10.08 -23.03
CA ASN A 202 -6.74 8.85 -23.74
C ASN A 202 -5.45 8.12 -24.10
N ILE A 203 -5.35 6.85 -23.72
CA ILE A 203 -4.24 5.97 -24.08
C ILE A 203 -4.80 4.88 -24.97
N CYS A 204 -4.65 5.09 -26.28
CA CYS A 204 -5.15 4.22 -27.34
C CYS A 204 -3.94 3.57 -28.00
N THR A 205 -3.55 2.40 -27.59
CA THR A 205 -2.47 1.70 -28.28
C THR A 205 -3.05 0.84 -29.38
N ASN A 206 -2.81 1.19 -30.62
CA ASN A 206 -3.21 0.36 -31.74
C ASN A 206 -2.18 -0.77 -31.93
N TYR A 207 -2.68 -1.97 -31.91
CA TYR A 207 -1.93 -3.15 -32.26
C TYR A 207 -2.24 -3.52 -33.72
N SER A 208 -1.37 -3.16 -34.63
CA SER A 208 -1.37 -3.75 -35.98
C SER A 208 -0.28 -4.80 -36.05
N ASP A 209 -0.70 -5.99 -36.40
CA ASP A 209 0.09 -7.09 -36.94
C ASP A 209 0.93 -7.97 -36.05
N ALA A 210 0.40 -9.14 -35.92
CA ALA A 210 1.03 -10.47 -35.96
C ALA A 210 1.82 -11.01 -34.78
N THR A 211 2.16 -10.27 -33.75
CA THR A 211 2.73 -10.91 -32.54
C THR A 211 2.28 -10.21 -31.25
N PRO A 212 1.44 -10.84 -30.42
CA PRO A 212 0.90 -10.24 -29.19
C PRO A 212 1.89 -10.18 -28.01
N SER A 213 3.19 -10.14 -28.26
CA SER A 213 4.16 -10.46 -27.21
C SER A 213 4.62 -9.32 -26.33
N THR A 214 4.39 -8.05 -26.63
CA THR A 214 4.79 -6.95 -25.74
C THR A 214 3.93 -5.71 -25.91
N PRO A 215 3.00 -5.40 -24.99
CA PRO A 215 2.36 -4.10 -24.96
C PRO A 215 3.42 -3.01 -24.71
N THR A 216 3.41 -1.96 -25.51
CA THR A 216 4.29 -0.81 -25.28
C THR A 216 3.53 0.26 -24.51
N PRO A 217 3.90 0.51 -23.26
CA PRO A 217 3.16 1.43 -22.41
C PRO A 217 3.43 2.89 -22.72
N LEU A 218 2.47 3.74 -22.39
CA LEU A 218 2.76 5.15 -22.15
C LEU A 218 3.52 5.27 -20.82
N CYS A 219 4.71 5.83 -20.84
CA CYS A 219 5.53 6.04 -19.66
C CYS A 219 5.36 7.48 -19.14
N VAL A 220 4.97 7.63 -17.89
CA VAL A 220 4.78 8.90 -17.19
C VAL A 220 5.57 8.90 -15.91
N ASN A 221 6.29 9.98 -15.62
CA ASN A 221 7.05 10.13 -14.39
C ASN A 221 6.13 10.49 -13.20
N ILE A 222 5.34 11.56 -13.36
CA ILE A 222 4.35 12.01 -12.38
C ILE A 222 3.01 12.18 -13.09
N LEU A 223 1.97 11.54 -12.55
CA LEU A 223 0.59 11.74 -12.97
C LEU A 223 -0.17 12.49 -11.86
N ARG A 224 -0.62 13.72 -12.17
CA ARG A 224 -1.44 14.51 -11.26
C ARG A 224 -2.88 14.55 -11.76
N LEU A 225 -3.78 14.06 -10.94
CA LEU A 225 -5.22 14.00 -11.20
C LEU A 225 -5.93 15.04 -10.33
N ASN A 226 -6.36 16.13 -10.96
CA ASN A 226 -7.11 17.21 -10.31
C ASN A 226 -8.57 17.24 -10.84
N GLY A 227 -9.23 16.10 -10.81
CA GLY A 227 -10.59 15.92 -11.34
C GLY A 227 -10.65 15.56 -12.83
N GLY A 228 -9.53 15.22 -13.46
CA GLY A 228 -9.47 14.74 -14.85
C GLY A 228 -9.64 13.24 -14.96
N THR A 229 -9.94 12.75 -16.17
CA THR A 229 -10.21 11.33 -16.47
C THR A 229 -9.05 10.72 -17.25
N VAL A 230 -8.68 9.49 -16.91
CA VAL A 230 -7.73 8.68 -17.69
C VAL A 230 -8.44 7.47 -18.27
N ASN A 231 -8.47 7.39 -19.60
CA ASN A 231 -8.99 6.25 -20.35
C ASN A 231 -7.83 5.41 -20.87
N VAL A 232 -7.68 4.18 -20.40
CA VAL A 232 -6.68 3.23 -20.86
C VAL A 232 -7.38 2.15 -21.67
N GLY A 233 -6.85 1.85 -22.86
CA GLY A 233 -7.42 0.80 -23.70
C GLY A 233 -8.47 1.25 -24.69
N ALA A 234 -8.58 2.54 -24.98
CA ALA A 234 -9.38 2.99 -26.11
C ALA A 234 -8.78 2.44 -27.41
N ASN A 235 -9.55 1.66 -28.15
CA ASN A 235 -9.16 1.21 -29.49
C ASN A 235 -9.56 2.25 -30.53
N TRP A 236 -8.61 2.59 -31.37
CA TRP A 236 -8.89 3.39 -32.55
C TRP A 236 -9.02 2.47 -33.76
N TYR A 237 -10.25 2.04 -34.03
CA TYR A 237 -10.51 1.30 -35.26
C TYR A 237 -10.65 2.25 -36.43
N THR A 238 -9.73 2.14 -37.36
CA THR A 238 -9.94 2.68 -38.69
C THR A 238 -10.15 1.52 -39.65
N THR A 239 -11.32 1.40 -40.22
CA THR A 239 -11.60 0.45 -41.30
C THR A 239 -10.82 0.75 -42.58
N ASP A 240 -10.07 1.84 -42.60
CA ASP A 240 -9.28 2.31 -43.75
C ASP A 240 -7.88 2.76 -43.33
N THR A 241 -6.87 2.31 -44.03
CA THR A 241 -5.44 2.51 -43.79
C THR A 241 -4.94 3.95 -43.96
N LYS A 242 -5.76 4.97 -43.88
CA LYS A 242 -5.38 6.36 -44.15
C LYS A 242 -5.89 7.37 -43.13
N PRO A 243 -5.10 8.44 -42.82
CA PRO A 243 -5.30 9.34 -41.69
C PRO A 243 -6.37 10.42 -41.86
N ASN A 244 -7.52 10.13 -42.47
CA ASN A 244 -8.61 11.10 -42.60
C ASN A 244 -9.79 10.67 -41.79
N ARG A 245 -9.93 11.18 -40.47
CA ARG A 245 -10.89 10.44 -39.73
C ARG A 245 -11.64 11.05 -38.58
N SER A 246 -12.91 10.93 -38.64
CA SER A 246 -13.83 10.83 -37.53
C SER A 246 -13.80 9.39 -37.00
N ALA A 247 -12.84 9.01 -36.21
CA ALA A 247 -12.82 7.71 -35.59
C ALA A 247 -13.59 7.75 -34.26
N LYS A 248 -14.45 6.78 -34.04
CA LYS A 248 -15.04 6.49 -32.75
C LYS A 248 -14.02 5.69 -31.95
N TYR A 249 -13.76 6.11 -30.72
CA TYR A 249 -12.95 5.35 -29.78
C TYR A 249 -13.80 4.19 -29.26
N GLU A 250 -13.35 2.96 -29.44
CA GLU A 250 -13.91 1.78 -28.80
C GLU A 250 -12.88 1.21 -27.83
N LEU A 251 -13.33 0.83 -26.62
CA LEU A 251 -12.47 0.23 -25.61
C LEU A 251 -12.09 -1.19 -26.03
N GLY A 252 -10.83 -1.49 -26.17
CA GLY A 252 -10.30 -2.82 -26.48
C GLY A 252 -8.85 -2.79 -26.91
N GLY A 253 -8.02 -3.68 -26.44
CA GLY A 253 -6.61 -3.83 -26.80
C GLY A 253 -5.62 -3.66 -25.63
N ASN A 254 -4.39 -4.14 -25.81
CA ASN A 254 -3.32 -4.19 -24.82
C ASN A 254 -2.69 -2.81 -24.55
N SER A 255 -3.46 -1.89 -24.00
CA SER A 255 -2.95 -0.57 -23.64
C SER A 255 -2.49 -0.55 -22.20
N SER A 256 -1.35 0.07 -21.92
CA SER A 256 -0.83 0.18 -20.57
C SER A 256 -0.26 1.56 -20.28
N LEU A 257 -0.41 1.98 -19.05
CA LEU A 257 0.18 3.20 -18.50
C LEU A 257 1.19 2.81 -17.42
N TYR A 258 2.44 3.23 -17.60
CA TYR A 258 3.47 3.08 -16.59
C TYR A 258 3.69 4.40 -15.88
N VAL A 259 3.54 4.43 -14.56
CA VAL A 259 3.89 5.58 -13.73
C VAL A 259 5.12 5.24 -12.92
N PHE A 260 6.18 6.05 -13.03
CA PHE A 260 7.47 5.73 -12.43
C PHE A 260 7.62 6.22 -10.99
N ASN A 261 7.22 7.44 -10.67
CA ASN A 261 7.52 8.02 -9.37
C ASN A 261 6.28 8.35 -8.54
N LYS A 262 5.26 8.99 -9.14
CA LYS A 262 4.14 9.50 -8.34
C LYS A 262 2.82 9.56 -9.10
N ILE A 263 1.76 9.11 -8.43
CA ILE A 263 0.38 9.45 -8.76
C ILE A 263 -0.11 10.39 -7.66
N HIS A 264 -0.57 11.58 -8.03
CA HIS A 264 -1.12 12.54 -7.08
C HIS A 264 -2.57 12.86 -7.43
N PHE A 265 -3.45 12.54 -6.52
CA PHE A 265 -4.87 12.84 -6.60
C PHE A 265 -5.20 14.02 -5.69
N SER A 266 -5.74 15.10 -6.27
CA SER A 266 -6.13 16.32 -5.56
C SER A 266 -7.47 16.90 -6.06
N GLY A 267 -8.30 16.09 -6.70
CA GLY A 267 -9.59 16.51 -7.26
C GLY A 267 -10.69 16.61 -6.22
N SER A 268 -11.67 17.47 -6.47
CA SER A 268 -12.82 17.69 -5.60
C SER A 268 -13.95 16.66 -5.78
N GLU A 269 -13.75 15.63 -6.57
CA GLU A 269 -14.73 14.56 -6.83
C GLU A 269 -14.02 13.21 -6.80
N LYS A 270 -14.75 12.16 -6.39
CA LYS A 270 -14.24 10.78 -6.39
C LYS A 270 -13.75 10.41 -7.79
N GLN A 271 -12.55 9.85 -7.86
CA GLN A 271 -11.93 9.44 -9.11
C GLN A 271 -11.59 7.95 -9.12
N SER A 272 -11.61 7.39 -10.32
CA SER A 272 -11.11 6.03 -10.58
C SER A 272 -9.99 6.10 -11.60
N LEU A 273 -8.91 5.40 -11.31
CA LEU A 273 -7.84 5.14 -12.26
C LEU A 273 -7.81 3.65 -12.56
N GLY A 274 -7.93 3.30 -13.84
CA GLY A 274 -8.01 1.91 -14.29
C GLY A 274 -9.33 1.57 -14.95
N CYS A 275 -9.59 0.30 -15.05
CA CYS A 275 -10.84 -0.21 -15.61
C CYS A 275 -11.94 -0.10 -14.56
N GLY A 276 -13.12 0.40 -14.92
CA GLY A 276 -14.26 0.56 -14.00
C GLY A 276 -14.62 -0.71 -13.23
N GLU A 277 -15.56 -0.59 -12.29
CA GLU A 277 -15.92 -1.67 -11.34
C GLU A 277 -16.35 -3.01 -12.00
N ASP A 278 -16.79 -2.98 -13.26
CA ASP A 278 -17.32 -4.12 -14.00
C ASP A 278 -16.34 -4.77 -14.98
N PHE A 279 -15.06 -4.41 -14.93
CA PHE A 279 -14.11 -4.82 -15.97
C PHE A 279 -13.60 -6.25 -15.79
N THR A 280 -13.80 -7.06 -16.82
CA THR A 280 -13.42 -8.48 -16.85
C THR A 280 -12.28 -8.80 -17.81
N ASP A 281 -11.64 -7.79 -18.43
CA ASP A 281 -10.66 -8.01 -19.49
C ASP A 281 -9.22 -7.83 -19.00
N GLU A 282 -8.38 -8.84 -19.23
CA GLU A 282 -6.96 -8.89 -18.86
C GLU A 282 -6.08 -7.90 -19.65
N ASN A 283 -6.64 -7.25 -20.68
CA ASN A 283 -5.87 -6.49 -21.65
C ASN A 283 -5.70 -5.01 -21.31
N HIS A 284 -6.35 -4.53 -20.24
CA HIS A 284 -6.31 -3.11 -19.89
C HIS A 284 -5.66 -2.93 -18.51
N LEU A 285 -4.35 -2.91 -18.47
CA LEU A 285 -3.60 -2.93 -17.24
C LEU A 285 -2.80 -1.65 -17.06
N ILE A 286 -2.98 -1.00 -15.92
CA ILE A 286 -2.08 0.05 -15.47
C ILE A 286 -0.93 -0.61 -14.73
N SER A 287 0.29 -0.40 -15.21
CA SER A 287 1.47 -0.95 -14.55
C SER A 287 2.18 0.14 -13.76
N LEU A 288 2.59 -0.18 -12.54
CA LEU A 288 3.44 0.67 -11.73
C LEU A 288 4.90 0.25 -11.86
N ASN A 289 5.81 1.21 -11.62
CA ASN A 289 7.25 1.01 -11.83
C ASN A 289 7.82 -0.09 -10.93
N VAL A 290 8.72 -0.87 -11.48
CA VAL A 290 9.38 -2.01 -10.82
C VAL A 290 10.71 -1.68 -10.15
N HIS A 291 11.28 -0.50 -10.38
CA HIS A 291 12.65 -0.20 -9.94
C HIS A 291 12.75 0.80 -8.80
N ASN A 292 11.73 1.62 -8.60
CA ASN A 292 11.69 2.65 -7.55
C ASN A 292 10.36 2.60 -6.83
N PRO A 293 10.29 2.94 -5.53
CA PRO A 293 9.00 3.03 -4.87
C PRO A 293 8.12 4.05 -5.58
N VAL A 294 6.90 3.64 -5.95
CA VAL A 294 5.89 4.55 -6.50
C VAL A 294 5.09 5.15 -5.36
N GLU A 295 5.03 6.47 -5.32
CA GLU A 295 4.20 7.19 -4.37
C GLU A 295 2.79 7.39 -4.92
N ILE A 296 1.77 7.02 -4.14
CA ILE A 296 0.37 7.38 -4.39
C ILE A 296 -0.06 8.36 -3.31
N CYS A 297 -0.14 9.63 -3.67
CA CYS A 297 -0.60 10.71 -2.81
C CYS A 297 -2.10 10.95 -3.07
N VAL A 298 -2.91 10.85 -2.03
CA VAL A 298 -4.35 11.11 -2.09
C VAL A 298 -4.67 12.19 -1.07
N ASP A 299 -5.07 13.37 -1.54
CA ASP A 299 -5.47 14.46 -0.67
C ASP A 299 -6.89 14.19 -0.14
N ASP A 300 -7.15 14.56 1.12
CA ASP A 300 -8.49 14.56 1.73
C ASP A 300 -9.20 15.85 1.31
N VAL A 301 -9.97 15.76 0.23
CA VAL A 301 -10.61 16.93 -0.41
C VAL A 301 -12.12 16.80 -0.55
N ILE A 302 -12.68 15.66 -0.14
CA ILE A 302 -14.10 15.35 -0.31
C ILE A 302 -14.70 14.94 1.03
N ASP A 303 -15.38 15.88 1.68
CA ASP A 303 -16.03 15.62 2.96
C ASP A 303 -17.01 14.44 2.90
N GLY A 304 -16.89 13.51 3.83
CA GLY A 304 -17.86 12.43 4.07
C GLY A 304 -17.88 11.32 3.02
N VAL A 305 -16.86 11.18 2.20
CA VAL A 305 -16.72 10.07 1.24
C VAL A 305 -15.85 8.94 1.81
N ASP A 306 -16.26 7.70 1.56
CA ASP A 306 -15.48 6.53 1.99
C ASP A 306 -14.12 6.42 1.25
N ALA A 307 -14.04 6.90 0.00
CA ALA A 307 -12.79 6.89 -0.77
C ALA A 307 -12.78 7.98 -1.83
N GLU A 308 -11.71 8.76 -1.87
CA GLU A 308 -11.45 9.78 -2.88
C GLU A 308 -10.91 9.17 -4.17
N MET A 309 -10.08 8.16 -4.07
CA MET A 309 -9.45 7.52 -5.22
C MET A 309 -9.65 6.01 -5.21
N CYS A 310 -10.11 5.47 -6.33
CA CYS A 310 -10.18 4.04 -6.59
C CYS A 310 -9.13 3.61 -7.60
N LEU A 311 -8.36 2.58 -7.26
CA LEU A 311 -7.43 1.94 -8.17
C LEU A 311 -7.93 0.55 -8.57
N SER A 312 -8.11 0.33 -9.88
CA SER A 312 -8.60 -0.93 -10.41
C SER A 312 -7.82 -1.39 -11.65
N GLY A 313 -7.68 -2.69 -11.86
CA GLY A 313 -7.05 -3.22 -13.07
C GLY A 313 -5.52 -3.03 -13.13
N PHE A 314 -4.82 -3.20 -12.00
CA PHE A 314 -3.36 -3.04 -11.93
C PHE A 314 -2.61 -4.33 -12.22
N THR A 315 -1.55 -4.22 -13.02
CA THR A 315 -0.44 -5.16 -12.97
C THR A 315 0.76 -4.50 -12.30
N TRP A 316 1.26 -5.17 -11.30
CA TRP A 316 2.47 -4.77 -10.61
C TRP A 316 3.67 -5.36 -11.34
N GLY A 317 4.26 -4.54 -12.22
CA GLY A 317 5.55 -4.86 -12.81
C GLY A 317 5.67 -6.13 -13.65
N THR A 318 4.68 -6.48 -14.46
CA THR A 318 4.83 -7.63 -15.36
C THR A 318 5.62 -7.27 -16.58
N ASN A 319 6.88 -7.62 -16.53
CA ASN A 319 7.61 -7.90 -17.73
C ASN A 319 7.80 -9.41 -17.88
N THR A 320 7.79 -9.87 -19.13
CA THR A 320 8.02 -11.26 -19.49
C THR A 320 9.46 -11.74 -19.23
N VAL A 321 10.29 -10.91 -18.64
CA VAL A 321 11.70 -11.20 -18.35
C VAL A 321 12.02 -10.79 -16.91
N GLY A 322 11.67 -11.62 -15.95
CA GLY A 322 12.16 -11.52 -14.57
C GLY A 322 11.13 -11.02 -13.56
N GLU A 323 11.29 -11.48 -12.36
CA GLU A 323 10.49 -11.18 -11.19
C GLU A 323 10.85 -9.79 -10.66
N TYR A 324 10.07 -8.79 -11.01
CA TYR A 324 10.31 -7.42 -10.52
C TYR A 324 9.45 -7.12 -9.29
N ARG A 325 10.10 -6.59 -8.26
CA ARG A 325 9.49 -6.09 -7.03
C ARG A 325 9.27 -4.58 -7.15
N CYS A 326 8.04 -4.12 -6.96
CA CYS A 326 7.69 -2.71 -6.93
C CYS A 326 7.23 -2.33 -5.53
N ASP A 327 7.95 -1.43 -4.87
CA ASP A 327 7.51 -0.89 -3.58
C ASP A 327 6.49 0.23 -3.79
N LEU A 328 5.50 0.30 -2.90
CA LEU A 328 4.41 1.27 -2.96
C LEU A 328 4.32 2.08 -1.67
N ILE A 329 4.21 3.40 -1.82
CA ILE A 329 4.07 4.31 -0.69
C ILE A 329 2.77 5.10 -0.86
N LYS A 330 1.83 4.93 0.08
CA LYS A 330 0.62 5.79 0.18
C LYS A 330 0.91 6.97 1.10
N THR A 331 0.67 8.17 0.57
CA THR A 331 0.76 9.45 1.30
C THR A 331 -0.52 10.27 1.13
N GLY A 332 -0.62 11.41 1.83
CA GLY A 332 -1.81 12.27 1.85
C GLY A 332 -2.94 11.72 2.71
N ALA A 333 -3.74 12.62 3.29
CA ALA A 333 -4.73 12.28 4.31
C ALA A 333 -5.97 11.55 3.78
N GLY A 334 -6.20 11.57 2.46
CA GLY A 334 -7.37 10.95 1.83
C GLY A 334 -7.29 9.42 1.73
N THR A 335 -8.39 8.82 1.30
CA THR A 335 -8.59 7.38 1.21
C THR A 335 -8.33 6.84 -0.19
N LEU A 336 -7.42 5.88 -0.27
CA LEU A 336 -7.15 5.07 -1.45
C LEU A 336 -7.91 3.74 -1.35
N SER A 337 -8.83 3.47 -2.27
CA SER A 337 -9.59 2.23 -2.31
C SER A 337 -9.11 1.31 -3.44
N PHE A 338 -8.98 0.04 -3.12
CA PHE A 338 -8.81 -1.05 -4.08
C PHE A 338 -10.14 -1.79 -4.21
N PRO A 339 -10.95 -1.45 -5.22
CA PRO A 339 -12.21 -2.13 -5.48
C PRO A 339 -11.96 -3.54 -6.01
N ASN A 340 -13.03 -4.31 -6.11
CA ASN A 340 -13.03 -5.66 -6.62
C ASN A 340 -12.66 -5.72 -8.10
N ASN A 341 -11.56 -6.42 -8.44
CA ASN A 341 -11.30 -6.79 -9.82
C ASN A 341 -10.68 -8.19 -9.92
N GLY A 342 -11.28 -9.05 -10.72
CA GLY A 342 -10.84 -10.42 -10.93
C GLY A 342 -9.46 -10.57 -11.61
N TYR A 343 -8.75 -9.49 -11.93
CA TYR A 343 -7.55 -9.51 -12.75
C TYR A 343 -6.33 -8.80 -12.15
N ASN A 344 -6.38 -8.42 -10.89
CA ASN A 344 -5.18 -7.90 -10.25
C ASN A 344 -4.15 -9.00 -10.11
N LYS A 345 -3.02 -8.88 -10.79
CA LYS A 345 -1.87 -9.72 -10.47
C LYS A 345 -1.43 -9.39 -9.05
N PRO A 346 -0.96 -10.38 -8.29
CA PRO A 346 -0.54 -10.15 -6.92
C PRO A 346 0.56 -9.11 -6.83
N PHE A 347 0.47 -8.26 -5.82
CA PHE A 347 1.47 -7.24 -5.53
C PHE A 347 2.70 -7.88 -4.86
N LYS A 348 3.88 -7.62 -5.41
CA LYS A 348 5.13 -8.24 -4.99
C LYS A 348 6.16 -7.20 -4.52
N GLY A 349 5.85 -6.34 -3.64
CA GLY A 349 6.77 -5.33 -3.11
C GLY A 349 6.44 -4.98 -1.68
N ASP A 350 7.21 -4.10 -1.06
CA ASP A 350 6.84 -3.55 0.22
C ASP A 350 5.77 -2.49 0.05
N PHE A 351 4.80 -2.46 0.95
CA PHE A 351 3.72 -1.50 0.92
C PHE A 351 3.71 -0.69 2.21
N MET A 352 3.94 0.62 2.09
CA MET A 352 3.97 1.53 3.20
C MET A 352 2.81 2.52 3.14
N ILE A 353 1.97 2.53 4.16
CA ILE A 353 0.91 3.52 4.35
C ILE A 353 1.44 4.53 5.36
N LYS A 354 1.86 5.70 4.86
CA LYS A 354 2.43 6.76 5.69
C LYS A 354 1.39 7.69 6.27
N GLU A 355 0.26 7.88 5.57
CA GLU A 355 -0.75 8.86 5.93
C GLU A 355 -2.10 8.50 5.30
N GLY A 356 -3.21 8.89 5.94
CA GLY A 356 -4.57 8.65 5.48
C GLY A 356 -5.00 7.18 5.54
N CYS A 357 -5.88 6.78 4.64
CA CYS A 357 -6.47 5.44 4.64
C CYS A 357 -6.20 4.67 3.36
N VAL A 358 -5.96 3.37 3.49
CA VAL A 358 -6.03 2.41 2.39
C VAL A 358 -7.14 1.41 2.68
N GLU A 359 -8.06 1.25 1.74
CA GLU A 359 -9.21 0.35 1.88
C GLU A 359 -9.20 -0.75 0.81
N PHE A 360 -9.34 -2.00 1.27
CA PHE A 360 -9.51 -3.17 0.39
C PHE A 360 -10.95 -3.66 0.45
N LEU A 361 -11.69 -3.55 -0.67
CA LEU A 361 -13.11 -3.88 -0.72
C LEU A 361 -13.37 -5.37 -0.92
N SER A 362 -14.56 -5.83 -0.51
CA SER A 362 -14.89 -7.25 -0.24
C SER A 362 -15.01 -8.19 -1.43
N GLN A 363 -15.08 -7.70 -2.64
CA GLN A 363 -15.54 -8.52 -3.78
C GLN A 363 -14.43 -9.04 -4.70
N MET A 364 -13.19 -9.14 -4.26
CA MET A 364 -12.12 -9.68 -5.12
C MET A 364 -12.22 -11.21 -5.21
N ASN A 365 -12.55 -11.72 -6.37
CA ASN A 365 -12.59 -13.16 -6.64
C ASN A 365 -11.19 -13.78 -6.48
N ARG A 366 -11.04 -14.71 -5.54
CA ARG A 366 -9.99 -15.73 -5.39
C ARG A 366 -8.51 -15.36 -5.58
N GLN A 367 -8.12 -14.14 -5.89
CA GLN A 367 -6.70 -13.77 -6.04
C GLN A 367 -6.23 -12.90 -4.88
N ASN A 368 -5.11 -13.30 -4.32
CA ASN A 368 -4.42 -12.61 -3.24
C ASN A 368 -3.92 -11.25 -3.75
N PHE A 369 -4.17 -10.18 -3.02
CA PHE A 369 -3.58 -8.88 -3.37
C PHE A 369 -2.07 -8.88 -3.09
N PHE A 370 -1.68 -9.36 -1.91
CA PHE A 370 -0.28 -9.51 -1.54
C PHE A 370 0.16 -10.96 -1.78
N GLN A 371 1.23 -11.14 -2.52
CA GLN A 371 1.86 -12.44 -2.74
C GLN A 371 3.36 -12.28 -2.65
N ALA A 372 3.96 -12.89 -1.65
CA ALA A 372 5.40 -12.99 -1.57
C ALA A 372 5.98 -13.75 -2.78
N GLU A 373 7.19 -13.44 -3.14
CA GLU A 373 7.91 -14.16 -4.19
C GLU A 373 8.24 -15.59 -3.79
N ALA A 374 8.46 -16.45 -4.79
CA ALA A 374 8.80 -17.85 -4.57
C ALA A 374 10.20 -18.08 -3.93
N ASP A 375 10.99 -17.02 -3.79
CA ASP A 375 12.36 -17.03 -3.28
C ASP A 375 12.46 -16.87 -1.74
N ASP A 376 11.36 -17.04 -0.99
CA ASP A 376 11.29 -16.82 0.45
C ASP A 376 11.52 -15.37 0.93
N SER A 377 11.57 -14.40 0.02
CA SER A 377 11.67 -12.99 0.42
C SER A 377 10.43 -12.55 1.21
N LEU A 378 10.66 -11.91 2.35
CA LEU A 378 9.61 -11.41 3.22
C LEU A 378 9.08 -10.08 2.67
N GLN A 379 7.81 -10.06 2.27
CA GLN A 379 7.13 -8.83 1.87
C GLN A 379 6.65 -8.09 3.12
N THR A 380 6.93 -6.77 3.22
CA THR A 380 6.53 -5.98 4.37
C THR A 380 5.38 -5.04 4.03
N VAL A 381 4.34 -5.07 4.86
CA VAL A 381 3.24 -4.09 4.85
C VAL A 381 3.35 -3.26 6.11
N THR A 382 3.55 -1.95 5.97
CA THR A 382 3.73 -1.03 7.10
C THR A 382 2.59 -0.03 7.15
N ILE A 383 1.96 0.12 8.31
CA ILE A 383 0.96 1.14 8.62
C ILE A 383 1.60 2.07 9.64
N SER A 384 1.91 3.29 9.22
CA SER A 384 2.62 4.28 10.04
C SER A 384 1.65 5.09 10.92
N THR A 385 2.21 5.94 11.75
CA THR A 385 1.48 6.88 12.61
C THR A 385 0.40 7.65 11.84
N ASN A 386 -0.82 7.70 12.37
CA ASN A 386 -2.00 8.35 11.76
C ASN A 386 -2.46 7.74 10.42
N ALA A 387 -1.93 6.60 10.04
CA ALA A 387 -2.39 5.87 8.88
C ALA A 387 -3.37 4.76 9.27
N THR A 388 -4.28 4.45 8.37
CA THR A 388 -5.27 3.37 8.55
C THR A 388 -5.22 2.41 7.38
N MET A 389 -5.20 1.11 7.68
CA MET A 389 -5.48 0.07 6.71
C MET A 389 -6.81 -0.58 7.03
N ARG A 390 -7.76 -0.48 6.10
CA ARG A 390 -9.10 -1.05 6.25
C ARG A 390 -9.28 -2.26 5.34
N ILE A 391 -9.51 -3.41 5.93
CA ILE A 391 -9.65 -4.66 5.20
C ILE A 391 -11.10 -5.12 5.28
N LYS A 392 -11.84 -4.93 4.20
CA LYS A 392 -13.22 -5.45 4.01
C LYS A 392 -13.22 -6.74 3.19
N LYS A 393 -12.03 -7.21 2.80
CA LYS A 393 -11.83 -8.33 1.91
C LYS A 393 -11.34 -9.56 2.65
N ARG A 394 -11.73 -10.72 2.15
CA ARG A 394 -11.16 -12.02 2.50
C ARG A 394 -9.88 -12.30 1.72
N ASN A 395 -9.03 -13.14 2.29
CA ASN A 395 -7.85 -13.66 1.62
C ASN A 395 -6.89 -12.60 1.06
N LEU A 396 -6.82 -11.42 1.69
CA LEU A 396 -5.92 -10.34 1.25
C LEU A 396 -4.45 -10.79 1.28
N PHE A 397 -4.09 -11.56 2.32
CA PHE A 397 -2.75 -12.09 2.58
C PHE A 397 -2.68 -13.62 2.37
N ASN A 398 -3.52 -14.18 1.52
CA ASN A 398 -3.61 -15.63 1.42
C ASN A 398 -2.29 -16.23 0.88
N PRO A 399 -1.88 -17.38 1.38
CA PRO A 399 -0.66 -18.04 0.92
C PRO A 399 -0.73 -18.41 -0.56
N SER A 400 0.42 -18.44 -1.22
CA SER A 400 0.65 -19.13 -2.47
C SER A 400 0.12 -20.58 -2.42
N ALA A 401 0.00 -21.25 -3.55
CA ALA A 401 -0.52 -22.62 -3.65
C ALA A 401 0.18 -23.64 -2.72
N ASP A 402 1.36 -23.31 -2.20
CA ASP A 402 2.16 -24.07 -1.22
C ASP A 402 1.86 -23.75 0.25
N GLY A 403 0.96 -22.81 0.53
CA GLY A 403 0.44 -22.59 1.88
C GLY A 403 1.24 -21.63 2.77
N THR A 404 2.29 -20.94 2.30
CA THR A 404 3.11 -20.07 3.13
C THR A 404 2.92 -18.58 2.85
N PRO A 405 2.28 -17.79 3.76
CA PRO A 405 2.29 -16.33 3.63
C PRO A 405 3.68 -15.80 4.03
N ASN A 406 4.46 -15.31 3.09
CA ASN A 406 5.72 -14.62 3.40
C ASN A 406 5.49 -13.10 3.57
N ILE A 407 4.51 -12.74 4.41
CA ILE A 407 4.14 -11.34 4.66
C ILE A 407 4.40 -11.00 6.12
N ARG A 408 5.11 -9.90 6.32
CA ARG A 408 5.26 -9.23 7.60
C ARG A 408 4.37 -8.00 7.64
N LEU A 409 3.47 -7.94 8.62
CA LEU A 409 2.64 -6.76 8.89
C LEU A 409 3.22 -5.97 10.05
N VAL A 410 3.46 -4.68 9.85
CA VAL A 410 3.94 -3.76 10.88
C VAL A 410 2.91 -2.65 11.05
N VAL A 411 2.33 -2.53 12.23
CA VAL A 411 1.44 -1.43 12.60
C VAL A 411 2.17 -0.58 13.63
N ASP A 412 2.71 0.53 13.16
CA ASP A 412 3.55 1.45 13.93
C ASP A 412 2.76 2.73 14.23
N HIS A 413 2.15 2.82 15.41
CA HIS A 413 1.26 3.91 15.83
C HIS A 413 0.07 4.14 14.88
N GLY A 414 -0.23 3.17 14.04
CA GLY A 414 -1.30 3.19 13.06
C GLY A 414 -2.54 2.42 13.49
N THR A 415 -3.52 2.37 12.59
CA THR A 415 -4.78 1.64 12.81
C THR A 415 -4.96 0.54 11.78
N LEU A 416 -5.24 -0.67 12.25
CA LEU A 416 -5.68 -1.78 11.42
C LEU A 416 -7.14 -2.08 11.69
N GLU A 417 -8.00 -1.91 10.69
CA GLU A 417 -9.41 -2.26 10.74
C GLU A 417 -9.67 -3.50 9.88
N VAL A 418 -10.24 -4.55 10.48
CA VAL A 418 -10.57 -5.79 9.80
C VAL A 418 -12.07 -6.02 9.92
N THR A 419 -12.80 -5.78 8.83
CA THR A 419 -14.26 -5.90 8.76
C THR A 419 -14.71 -6.72 7.54
N PRO A 420 -14.43 -8.03 7.49
CA PRO A 420 -14.74 -8.83 6.31
C PRO A 420 -16.25 -8.94 6.08
N ASN A 421 -16.68 -8.62 4.86
CA ASN A 421 -18.08 -8.77 4.44
C ASN A 421 -18.32 -10.17 3.88
N SER A 422 -19.28 -10.88 4.45
CA SER A 422 -19.96 -12.12 3.99
C SER A 422 -19.15 -13.28 3.36
N GLY A 423 -19.51 -14.51 3.68
CA GLY A 423 -19.25 -15.77 2.99
C GLY A 423 -18.06 -16.60 3.53
N ASN A 424 -17.99 -17.84 3.19
CA ASN A 424 -17.15 -18.91 3.70
C ASN A 424 -15.65 -18.70 3.49
N ASP A 425 -14.82 -19.10 4.46
CA ASP A 425 -13.38 -19.41 4.36
C ASP A 425 -12.42 -18.27 4.00
N GLY A 426 -12.29 -17.26 4.84
CA GLY A 426 -11.31 -16.24 4.62
C GLY A 426 -10.49 -15.88 5.86
N SER A 427 -9.39 -16.57 6.08
CA SER A 427 -8.41 -16.12 7.07
C SER A 427 -7.49 -15.05 6.47
N LEU A 428 -7.32 -13.95 7.19
CA LEU A 428 -6.21 -13.02 6.96
C LEU A 428 -5.01 -13.56 7.71
N THR A 429 -4.11 -14.26 7.05
CA THR A 429 -2.94 -14.84 7.71
C THR A 429 -1.68 -14.13 7.25
N VAL A 430 -0.85 -13.73 8.20
CA VAL A 430 0.49 -13.18 7.96
C VAL A 430 1.54 -14.08 8.60
N LYS A 431 2.78 -14.04 8.10
CA LYS A 431 3.89 -14.79 8.69
C LYS A 431 4.28 -14.19 10.02
N ASP A 432 4.61 -12.91 10.02
CA ASP A 432 5.02 -12.16 11.19
C ASP A 432 4.18 -10.88 11.33
N CYS A 433 3.90 -10.49 12.56
CA CYS A 433 3.19 -9.25 12.84
C CYS A 433 3.87 -8.46 13.96
N VAL A 434 3.90 -7.14 13.84
CA VAL A 434 4.38 -6.23 14.88
C VAL A 434 3.32 -5.17 15.12
N PHE A 435 2.85 -5.08 16.36
CA PHE A 435 2.00 -4.00 16.85
C PHE A 435 2.80 -3.12 17.80
N ASP A 436 3.06 -1.88 17.37
CA ASP A 436 3.81 -0.88 18.12
C ASP A 436 2.89 0.31 18.40
N ASN A 437 2.42 0.49 19.62
CA ASN A 437 1.38 1.48 19.98
C ASN A 437 0.19 1.49 18.99
N ALA A 438 -0.18 0.33 18.50
CA ALA A 438 -1.13 0.15 17.41
C ALA A 438 -2.59 0.18 17.92
N THR A 439 -3.50 0.56 17.02
CA THR A 439 -4.94 0.38 17.20
C THR A 439 -5.41 -0.78 16.33
N LEU A 440 -6.08 -1.76 16.91
CA LEU A 440 -6.62 -2.91 16.19
C LEU A 440 -8.12 -3.02 16.39
N ASN A 441 -8.88 -2.86 15.30
CA ASN A 441 -10.33 -2.99 15.27
C ASN A 441 -10.72 -4.18 14.40
N ILE A 442 -11.17 -5.26 15.03
CA ILE A 442 -11.70 -6.42 14.30
C ILE A 442 -13.21 -6.47 14.54
N SER A 443 -14.00 -6.31 13.48
CA SER A 443 -15.45 -6.33 13.54
C SER A 443 -16.02 -7.33 12.53
N ASN A 444 -16.99 -8.13 12.99
CA ASN A 444 -17.74 -9.08 12.15
C ASN A 444 -19.18 -8.66 11.90
N LYS A 445 -19.48 -7.36 11.88
CA LYS A 445 -20.81 -6.87 11.57
C LYS A 445 -21.32 -7.45 10.26
N GLY A 446 -22.30 -8.34 10.31
CA GLY A 446 -23.01 -8.86 9.13
C GLY A 446 -22.64 -10.26 8.70
N LEU A 447 -21.77 -10.99 9.39
CA LEU A 447 -21.46 -12.39 9.07
C LEU A 447 -22.42 -13.33 9.79
N SER A 448 -23.18 -14.12 9.01
CA SER A 448 -23.83 -15.33 9.51
C SER A 448 -22.79 -16.43 9.67
N GLU A 449 -22.48 -16.80 10.89
CA GLU A 449 -21.88 -18.08 11.31
C GLU A 449 -20.43 -18.44 10.94
N GLN A 450 -19.64 -17.71 10.17
CA GLN A 450 -18.31 -18.19 9.77
C GLN A 450 -17.20 -17.14 9.91
N HIS A 451 -16.26 -17.48 10.69
CA HIS A 451 -14.84 -17.26 10.87
C HIS A 451 -14.19 -16.05 10.18
N GLY A 452 -14.28 -14.87 10.77
CA GLY A 452 -13.28 -13.83 10.55
C GLY A 452 -12.03 -14.20 11.36
N ILE A 453 -11.01 -14.76 10.75
CA ILE A 453 -9.78 -15.14 11.43
C ILE A 453 -8.67 -14.23 10.97
N PHE A 454 -8.07 -13.49 11.89
CA PHE A 454 -6.78 -12.87 11.69
C PHE A 454 -5.71 -13.79 12.29
N GLY A 455 -4.78 -14.27 11.49
CA GLY A 455 -3.84 -15.32 11.89
C GLY A 455 -2.38 -14.92 11.80
N PHE A 456 -1.59 -15.41 12.76
CA PHE A 456 -0.14 -15.27 12.82
C PHE A 456 0.49 -16.66 12.66
N LYS A 457 1.36 -16.83 11.68
CA LYS A 457 1.98 -18.13 11.45
C LYS A 457 3.22 -18.35 12.30
N ASN A 458 4.12 -17.38 12.32
CA ASN A 458 5.44 -17.52 12.93
C ASN A 458 5.55 -16.69 14.20
N SER A 459 5.25 -15.39 14.13
CA SER A 459 5.33 -14.53 15.32
C SER A 459 4.33 -13.39 15.32
N VAL A 460 3.96 -12.95 16.51
CA VAL A 460 3.34 -11.66 16.77
C VAL A 460 4.08 -11.00 17.92
N THR A 461 4.50 -9.74 17.70
CA THR A 461 5.18 -8.91 18.70
C THR A 461 4.28 -7.73 19.08
N PHE A 462 4.06 -7.54 20.34
CA PHE A 462 3.35 -6.40 20.93
C PHE A 462 4.34 -5.55 21.71
N ARG A 463 4.44 -4.28 21.35
CA ARG A 463 5.36 -3.35 22.01
C ARG A 463 4.83 -1.92 21.95
N GLY A 464 5.50 -1.00 22.64
CA GLY A 464 5.16 0.41 22.73
C GLY A 464 5.09 0.88 24.18
N ASP A 465 4.45 2.02 24.41
CA ASP A 465 4.34 2.67 25.72
C ASP A 465 2.91 2.55 26.30
N ASN A 466 1.96 1.99 25.54
CA ASN A 466 0.57 1.89 25.94
C ASN A 466 0.07 0.45 25.82
N PRO A 467 -0.73 -0.03 26.79
CA PRO A 467 -1.34 -1.34 26.69
C PRO A 467 -2.28 -1.45 25.50
N LEU A 468 -2.25 -2.61 24.85
CA LEU A 468 -3.14 -2.94 23.74
C LEU A 468 -4.32 -3.77 24.23
N VAL A 469 -5.52 -3.20 24.14
CA VAL A 469 -6.77 -3.90 24.47
C VAL A 469 -7.47 -4.26 23.16
N MET A 470 -7.53 -5.55 22.88
CA MET A 470 -8.23 -6.13 21.73
C MET A 470 -9.55 -6.71 22.21
N TRP A 471 -10.61 -5.94 22.08
CA TRP A 471 -11.94 -6.35 22.56
C TRP A 471 -12.96 -6.26 21.42
N PRO A 472 -13.80 -7.28 21.25
CA PRO A 472 -14.85 -7.25 20.22
C PRO A 472 -15.94 -6.20 20.53
N ASP A 473 -16.43 -5.53 19.49
CA ASP A 473 -17.44 -4.46 19.60
C ASP A 473 -18.84 -4.89 20.07
N GLU A 474 -19.17 -6.19 20.09
CA GLU A 474 -20.51 -6.70 20.40
C GLU A 474 -20.44 -8.01 21.20
N ASP A 475 -21.54 -8.32 21.90
CA ASP A 475 -21.72 -9.58 22.65
C ASP A 475 -21.35 -10.81 21.83
N LEU A 476 -20.31 -11.51 22.25
CA LEU A 476 -19.71 -12.65 21.56
C LEU A 476 -20.52 -13.93 21.62
N GLU A 477 -21.64 -13.98 22.31
CA GLU A 477 -22.38 -15.23 22.51
C GLU A 477 -22.85 -15.89 21.20
N THR A 478 -22.89 -15.14 20.09
CA THR A 478 -23.42 -15.65 18.82
C THR A 478 -22.52 -15.49 17.62
N LYS A 479 -21.33 -14.84 17.72
CA LYS A 479 -20.48 -14.53 16.56
C LYS A 479 -19.02 -14.89 16.82
N TRP A 480 -18.45 -15.70 15.95
CA TRP A 480 -17.10 -16.21 16.00
C TRP A 480 -16.08 -15.18 15.51
N GLN A 481 -15.63 -14.31 16.41
CA GLN A 481 -14.48 -13.43 16.12
C GLN A 481 -13.23 -14.08 16.71
N ALA A 482 -12.30 -14.50 15.87
CA ALA A 482 -11.17 -15.27 16.34
C ALA A 482 -9.84 -14.68 15.86
N ILE A 483 -8.86 -14.75 16.72
CA ILE A 483 -7.45 -14.59 16.38
C ILE A 483 -6.82 -15.98 16.36
N SER A 484 -6.22 -16.33 15.22
CA SER A 484 -5.49 -17.59 15.11
C SER A 484 -4.01 -17.36 15.40
N VAL A 485 -3.52 -18.00 16.43
CA VAL A 485 -2.07 -18.04 16.74
C VAL A 485 -1.39 -19.26 16.11
N HIS A 486 -2.00 -19.82 15.08
CA HIS A 486 -1.45 -20.89 14.29
C HIS A 486 -2.13 -20.95 12.93
N ASN A 487 -1.39 -21.36 11.96
CA ASN A 487 -1.89 -21.57 10.61
C ASN A 487 -2.15 -23.07 10.37
N GLY A 488 -3.36 -23.42 10.01
CA GLY A 488 -3.71 -24.78 9.60
C GLY A 488 -3.03 -25.28 8.32
N TYR A 489 -2.18 -24.48 7.69
CA TYR A 489 -1.40 -24.81 6.50
C TYR A 489 0.09 -24.90 6.84
N GLY A 490 0.54 -26.08 7.29
CA GLY A 490 1.91 -26.53 7.12
C GLY A 490 3.00 -25.75 7.85
N ASN A 491 3.05 -25.78 9.18
CA ASN A 491 4.34 -25.70 9.84
C ASN A 491 5.01 -27.07 9.67
N GLU A 492 5.81 -27.23 8.64
CA GLU A 492 6.48 -28.49 8.28
C GLU A 492 7.43 -29.01 9.38
N ASN A 493 7.73 -28.18 10.41
CA ASN A 493 8.71 -28.47 11.44
C ASN A 493 8.18 -28.42 12.87
N GLY A 494 6.86 -28.39 13.12
CA GLY A 494 6.32 -28.39 14.49
C GLY A 494 6.66 -27.12 15.30
N THR A 495 7.03 -26.01 14.64
CA THR A 495 7.33 -24.76 15.32
C THR A 495 6.06 -24.07 15.76
N ARG A 496 5.95 -23.76 17.06
CA ARG A 496 4.83 -23.00 17.63
C ARG A 496 4.96 -21.52 17.33
N THR A 497 3.82 -20.84 17.17
CA THR A 497 3.79 -19.38 17.03
C THR A 497 4.36 -18.70 18.28
N ILE A 498 5.21 -17.71 18.10
CA ILE A 498 5.75 -16.89 19.17
C ILE A 498 4.80 -15.71 19.41
N VAL A 499 4.36 -15.53 20.65
CA VAL A 499 3.60 -14.37 21.13
C VAL A 499 4.52 -13.57 22.05
N ASP A 500 5.18 -12.58 21.47
CA ASP A 500 6.16 -11.76 22.17
C ASP A 500 5.49 -10.48 22.69
N VAL A 501 5.54 -10.25 24.01
CA VAL A 501 4.90 -9.10 24.66
C VAL A 501 5.92 -8.34 25.47
N ALA A 502 6.23 -7.11 25.05
CA ALA A 502 7.06 -6.21 25.82
C ALA A 502 6.34 -5.73 27.10
N ASP A 503 7.08 -5.41 28.13
CA ASP A 503 6.56 -4.73 29.32
C ASP A 503 6.32 -3.25 28.98
N MET A 504 5.09 -2.93 28.54
CA MET A 504 4.68 -1.60 28.09
C MET A 504 4.24 -0.71 29.25
N THR A 505 3.79 -1.31 30.35
CA THR A 505 3.30 -0.57 31.53
C THR A 505 4.38 -0.32 32.56
N GLY A 506 5.44 -1.14 32.58
CA GLY A 506 6.55 -1.03 33.51
C GLY A 506 6.19 -1.40 34.96
N ASP A 507 4.97 -1.84 35.22
CA ASP A 507 4.44 -2.08 36.58
C ASP A 507 3.80 -3.46 36.77
N GLY A 508 3.95 -4.35 35.76
CA GLY A 508 3.37 -5.69 35.75
C GLY A 508 1.87 -5.74 35.53
N ARG A 509 1.23 -4.61 35.21
CA ARG A 509 -0.16 -4.59 34.74
C ARG A 509 -0.29 -5.29 33.40
N MET A 510 -1.54 -5.42 32.92
CA MET A 510 -1.78 -6.05 31.62
C MET A 510 -1.29 -5.17 30.48
N ASP A 511 -0.33 -5.65 29.71
CA ASP A 511 0.19 -4.99 28.52
C ASP A 511 -0.64 -5.31 27.29
N VAL A 512 -1.12 -6.56 27.18
CA VAL A 512 -2.01 -7.00 26.11
C VAL A 512 -3.21 -7.73 26.69
N VAL A 513 -4.41 -7.28 26.34
CA VAL A 513 -5.67 -7.96 26.66
C VAL A 513 -6.32 -8.50 25.39
N MET A 514 -6.39 -9.83 25.29
CA MET A 514 -7.00 -10.56 24.19
C MET A 514 -8.43 -10.95 24.56
N GLY A 515 -9.40 -10.13 24.17
CA GLY A 515 -10.83 -10.41 24.32
C GLY A 515 -11.40 -11.26 23.18
N TYR A 516 -10.73 -11.33 22.05
CA TYR A 516 -11.12 -12.22 20.95
C TYR A 516 -10.86 -13.69 21.27
N HIS A 517 -11.63 -14.58 20.65
CA HIS A 517 -11.38 -16.01 20.76
C HIS A 517 -10.02 -16.37 20.17
N ILE A 518 -9.19 -17.07 20.90
CA ILE A 518 -8.02 -17.73 20.33
C ILE A 518 -8.49 -19.05 19.76
N TRP A 519 -8.42 -19.15 18.45
CA TRP A 519 -8.83 -20.35 17.73
C TRP A 519 -7.63 -21.02 17.07
N ASN A 520 -7.38 -22.23 17.47
CA ASN A 520 -6.32 -23.03 16.92
C ASN A 520 -6.72 -24.50 16.91
N THR A 521 -7.50 -24.89 15.95
CA THR A 521 -7.91 -26.29 15.77
C THR A 521 -7.32 -26.83 14.48
N ALA A 522 -6.61 -27.92 14.58
CA ALA A 522 -6.18 -28.75 13.44
C ALA A 522 -7.37 -29.46 12.79
N THR A 523 -8.45 -28.73 12.46
CA THR A 523 -9.61 -29.35 11.82
C THR A 523 -9.60 -29.12 10.33
N ASN A 524 -9.64 -30.22 9.59
CA ASN A 524 -10.10 -30.43 8.22
C ASN A 524 -9.09 -30.44 7.09
N ASN A 525 -7.84 -30.76 7.30
CA ASN A 525 -7.10 -31.26 6.15
C ASN A 525 -6.63 -32.72 6.38
N THR A 526 -7.55 -33.64 6.11
CA THR A 526 -7.31 -35.10 6.17
C THR A 526 -6.35 -35.60 5.10
N ALA A 527 -5.78 -34.72 4.27
CA ALA A 527 -4.85 -35.10 3.19
C ALA A 527 -3.37 -34.85 3.51
N ALA A 528 -3.07 -34.07 4.54
CA ALA A 528 -1.67 -33.84 4.98
C ALA A 528 -1.62 -34.02 6.50
N GLY A 529 -1.03 -35.08 6.97
CA GLY A 529 -0.76 -35.50 8.35
C GLY A 529 -1.34 -34.64 9.48
N VAL A 530 -1.94 -35.28 10.45
CA VAL A 530 -2.52 -34.65 11.64
C VAL A 530 -1.46 -33.80 12.34
N MET A 531 -1.60 -32.48 12.33
CA MET A 531 -0.80 -31.60 13.17
C MET A 531 -1.27 -31.75 14.64
N THR A 532 -0.40 -32.30 15.47
CA THR A 532 -0.71 -32.68 16.84
C THR A 532 -0.42 -31.58 17.87
N ASP A 533 0.29 -30.51 17.51
CA ASP A 533 0.63 -29.44 18.44
C ASP A 533 0.37 -28.05 17.81
N CYS A 534 -0.75 -27.48 18.18
CA CYS A 534 -1.20 -26.15 17.78
C CYS A 534 -1.13 -25.16 18.95
N GLY A 535 -0.17 -25.27 19.81
CA GLY A 535 0.08 -24.33 20.91
C GLY A 535 0.84 -23.08 20.44
N PHE A 536 1.18 -22.24 21.39
CA PHE A 536 2.05 -21.07 21.18
C PHE A 536 3.05 -20.92 22.32
N VAL A 537 4.06 -20.09 22.10
CA VAL A 537 5.05 -19.73 23.11
C VAL A 537 4.90 -18.25 23.44
N LYS A 538 4.56 -17.92 24.69
CA LYS A 538 4.56 -16.56 25.21
C LYS A 538 5.99 -16.19 25.63
N THR A 539 6.56 -15.17 24.99
CA THR A 539 7.87 -14.57 25.30
C THR A 539 7.75 -13.10 25.68
N GLY A 540 8.87 -12.47 26.03
CA GLY A 540 8.94 -11.06 26.43
C GLY A 540 8.44 -10.82 27.87
N ALA A 541 8.95 -9.75 28.48
CA ALA A 541 8.76 -9.46 29.90
C ALA A 541 7.32 -9.03 30.31
N GLY A 542 6.53 -8.63 29.31
CA GLY A 542 5.18 -8.10 29.55
C GLY A 542 4.12 -9.15 29.88
N THR A 543 2.94 -8.65 30.23
CA THR A 543 1.78 -9.44 30.67
C THR A 543 0.77 -9.59 29.51
N PHE A 544 0.53 -10.84 29.11
CA PHE A 544 -0.48 -11.23 28.12
C PHE A 544 -1.73 -11.82 28.79
N SER A 545 -2.87 -11.17 28.69
CA SER A 545 -4.14 -11.66 29.25
C SER A 545 -5.02 -12.28 28.16
N VAL A 546 -5.44 -13.52 28.37
CA VAL A 546 -6.47 -14.23 27.59
C VAL A 546 -7.81 -14.06 28.29
N ALA A 547 -8.61 -13.10 27.84
CA ALA A 547 -9.85 -12.70 28.50
C ALA A 547 -11.12 -13.35 27.93
N SER A 548 -11.05 -13.94 26.74
CA SER A 548 -12.20 -14.59 26.10
C SER A 548 -12.66 -15.85 26.83
N MET A 549 -13.98 -16.03 26.93
CA MET A 549 -14.61 -17.19 27.57
C MET A 549 -14.63 -18.45 26.68
N THR A 550 -14.30 -18.35 25.39
CA THR A 550 -14.43 -19.45 24.43
C THR A 550 -13.18 -19.60 23.58
N ASN A 551 -12.10 -20.13 24.15
CA ASN A 551 -10.87 -20.39 23.41
C ASN A 551 -10.76 -21.87 23.04
N LYS A 552 -10.22 -22.15 21.85
CA LYS A 552 -9.98 -23.52 21.36
C LYS A 552 -8.52 -23.63 20.88
N VAL A 553 -7.65 -24.08 21.76
CA VAL A 553 -6.24 -24.36 21.46
C VAL A 553 -5.98 -25.84 21.66
N SER A 554 -5.44 -26.52 20.67
CA SER A 554 -5.26 -27.98 20.70
C SER A 554 -3.84 -28.42 21.10
N GLY A 555 -2.90 -27.50 21.25
CA GLY A 555 -1.51 -27.79 21.57
C GLY A 555 -1.06 -27.26 22.93
N VAL A 556 0.21 -27.52 23.25
CA VAL A 556 0.85 -27.02 24.48
C VAL A 556 1.07 -25.51 24.37
N ILE A 557 0.75 -24.78 25.43
CA ILE A 557 1.10 -23.36 25.58
C ILE A 557 2.28 -23.28 26.55
N THR A 558 3.39 -22.69 26.09
CA THR A 558 4.56 -22.49 26.95
C THR A 558 4.68 -21.01 27.31
N VAL A 559 4.71 -20.70 28.61
CA VAL A 559 5.04 -19.38 29.10
C VAL A 559 6.53 -19.36 29.41
N SER A 560 7.28 -18.75 28.47
CA SER A 560 8.76 -18.77 28.50
C SER A 560 9.32 -17.56 29.22
N GLU A 561 8.63 -16.41 29.15
CA GLU A 561 9.05 -15.18 29.80
C GLU A 561 7.84 -14.32 30.19
N GLY A 562 8.04 -13.42 31.18
CA GLY A 562 7.02 -12.51 31.65
C GLY A 562 5.80 -13.19 32.28
N THR A 563 4.63 -12.65 32.07
CA THR A 563 3.39 -13.16 32.70
C THR A 563 2.34 -13.52 31.64
N MET A 564 1.75 -14.69 31.75
CA MET A 564 0.51 -15.03 31.10
C MET A 564 -0.63 -15.03 32.10
N ARG A 565 -1.71 -14.31 31.82
CA ARG A 565 -2.94 -14.33 32.58
C ARG A 565 -4.04 -15.02 31.80
N VAL A 566 -4.82 -15.85 32.48
CA VAL A 566 -6.05 -16.40 31.94
C VAL A 566 -7.21 -15.86 32.76
N ASP A 567 -7.88 -14.84 32.24
CA ASP A 567 -9.03 -14.20 32.87
C ASP A 567 -10.37 -14.71 32.32
N GLY A 568 -10.33 -15.39 31.15
CA GLY A 568 -11.43 -16.12 30.55
C GLY A 568 -11.37 -17.63 30.72
N CYS A 569 -11.68 -18.39 29.68
CA CYS A 569 -11.63 -19.85 29.69
C CYS A 569 -10.68 -20.36 28.61
N LEU A 570 -9.63 -21.09 29.02
CA LEU A 570 -8.64 -21.68 28.16
C LEU A 570 -8.47 -23.15 28.47
N VAL A 571 -9.45 -23.94 28.08
CA VAL A 571 -9.44 -25.39 28.25
C VAL A 571 -8.83 -26.03 27.03
N THR A 572 -7.56 -26.40 27.13
CA THR A 572 -6.83 -27.10 26.07
C THR A 572 -6.71 -28.60 26.45
N PRO A 573 -6.61 -29.50 25.46
CA PRO A 573 -6.28 -30.90 25.79
C PRO A 573 -4.86 -31.08 26.29
N SER A 574 -3.97 -30.09 26.08
CA SER A 574 -2.58 -30.09 26.53
C SER A 574 -2.37 -29.12 27.70
N ALA A 575 -1.24 -29.21 28.38
CA ALA A 575 -0.93 -28.36 29.55
C ALA A 575 -0.52 -26.95 29.14
N ILE A 576 -0.64 -25.99 30.07
CA ILE A 576 0.11 -24.74 30.08
C ILE A 576 1.39 -25.02 30.87
N GLU A 577 2.52 -24.95 30.21
CA GLU A 577 3.86 -25.12 30.77
C GLU A 577 4.42 -23.74 31.14
N VAL A 578 4.82 -23.57 32.40
CA VAL A 578 5.43 -22.33 32.87
C VAL A 578 6.88 -22.63 33.23
N VAL A 579 7.80 -22.03 32.52
CA VAL A 579 9.21 -22.28 32.76
C VAL A 579 9.77 -21.40 33.89
N SER A 580 10.97 -21.71 34.31
CA SER A 580 11.67 -20.95 35.37
C SER A 580 11.72 -19.45 35.06
N GLY A 581 11.32 -18.63 35.99
CA GLY A 581 11.31 -17.17 35.88
C GLY A 581 10.09 -16.57 35.17
N ALA A 582 9.24 -17.38 34.52
CA ALA A 582 7.98 -16.95 33.95
C ALA A 582 6.82 -17.12 34.96
N TYR A 583 5.70 -16.44 34.72
CA TYR A 583 4.57 -16.41 35.64
C TYR A 583 3.25 -16.78 34.96
N LEU A 584 2.39 -17.50 35.69
CA LEU A 584 1.00 -17.74 35.32
C LEU A 584 0.07 -17.10 36.36
N GLY A 585 -1.03 -16.50 35.88
CA GLY A 585 -2.05 -15.92 36.78
C GLY A 585 -3.41 -15.83 36.13
N GLY A 586 -4.31 -15.07 36.75
CA GLY A 586 -5.65 -14.81 36.24
C GLY A 586 -6.77 -15.22 37.18
N THR A 587 -8.00 -15.07 36.70
CA THR A 587 -9.23 -15.38 37.43
C THR A 587 -10.13 -16.37 36.70
N GLY A 588 -9.68 -16.84 35.54
CA GLY A 588 -10.42 -17.73 34.64
C GLY A 588 -10.21 -19.21 34.90
N THR A 589 -10.34 -20.01 33.83
CA THR A 589 -10.27 -21.48 33.95
C THR A 589 -9.29 -22.04 32.89
N VAL A 590 -8.45 -22.96 33.33
CA VAL A 590 -7.49 -23.71 32.45
C VAL A 590 -7.65 -25.21 32.69
N ALA A 591 -7.25 -26.04 31.73
CA ALA A 591 -7.33 -27.49 31.86
C ALA A 591 -6.23 -28.05 32.79
N ASN A 592 -4.98 -27.95 32.33
CA ASN A 592 -3.81 -28.50 33.03
C ASN A 592 -2.71 -27.45 33.11
N VAL A 593 -1.93 -27.49 34.17
CA VAL A 593 -0.78 -26.60 34.40
C VAL A 593 0.41 -27.43 34.86
N VAL A 594 1.56 -27.17 34.24
CA VAL A 594 2.86 -27.70 34.66
C VAL A 594 3.74 -26.53 35.06
N LEU A 595 4.21 -26.50 36.30
CA LEU A 595 5.14 -25.51 36.79
C LEU A 595 6.53 -26.11 36.85
N GLU A 596 7.50 -25.57 36.13
CA GLU A 596 8.89 -25.95 36.27
C GLU A 596 9.49 -25.38 37.58
N GLU A 597 10.62 -25.94 38.02
CA GLU A 597 11.33 -25.39 39.18
C GLU A 597 11.74 -23.93 38.94
N GLY A 598 11.39 -23.04 39.86
CA GLY A 598 11.60 -21.61 39.71
C GLY A 598 10.51 -20.87 38.91
N ALA A 599 9.49 -21.59 38.43
CA ALA A 599 8.31 -20.96 37.85
C ALA A 599 7.53 -20.13 38.85
N GLY A 600 6.72 -19.18 38.37
CA GLY A 600 6.00 -18.25 39.21
C GLY A 600 4.49 -18.24 39.04
N ILE A 601 3.81 -17.73 40.06
CA ILE A 601 2.39 -17.40 40.03
C ILE A 601 2.26 -15.90 40.27
N SER A 602 1.50 -15.20 39.42
CA SER A 602 1.28 -13.76 39.54
C SER A 602 -0.21 -13.46 39.78
N ALA A 603 -0.49 -12.56 40.72
CA ALA A 603 -1.84 -12.11 40.98
C ALA A 603 -1.87 -10.65 41.46
N PRO A 604 -2.89 -9.84 41.07
CA PRO A 604 -3.06 -8.50 41.62
C PRO A 604 -3.47 -8.53 43.11
N SER A 605 -3.11 -7.48 43.84
CA SER A 605 -3.62 -7.23 45.18
C SER A 605 -5.15 -7.28 45.18
N GLY A 606 -5.71 -7.82 46.25
CA GLY A 606 -7.16 -7.95 46.37
C GLY A 606 -7.84 -9.03 45.50
N GLN A 607 -7.10 -9.84 44.75
CA GLN A 607 -7.68 -10.93 43.95
C GLN A 607 -8.40 -11.93 44.83
N LYS A 608 -9.71 -11.99 44.67
CA LYS A 608 -10.60 -12.92 45.45
C LYS A 608 -10.88 -14.22 44.71
N MET A 609 -10.95 -14.15 43.37
CA MET A 609 -11.17 -15.32 42.53
C MET A 609 -9.81 -15.90 42.11
N PRO A 610 -9.50 -17.14 42.43
CA PRO A 610 -8.26 -17.77 41.98
C PRO A 610 -8.38 -18.22 40.55
N LEU A 611 -7.24 -18.43 39.89
CA LEU A 611 -7.18 -19.20 38.62
C LEU A 611 -7.65 -20.64 38.93
N VAL A 612 -8.58 -21.16 38.14
CA VAL A 612 -9.13 -22.51 38.33
C VAL A 612 -8.44 -23.47 37.35
N VAL A 613 -7.76 -24.47 37.89
CA VAL A 613 -7.17 -25.59 37.16
C VAL A 613 -8.10 -26.79 37.26
N LEU A 614 -8.55 -27.33 36.11
CA LEU A 614 -9.49 -28.48 36.13
C LEU A 614 -8.79 -29.81 36.42
N GLY A 615 -7.51 -29.95 36.08
CA GLY A 615 -6.69 -31.13 36.32
C GLY A 615 -5.93 -31.05 37.64
N ASP A 616 -4.99 -31.97 37.79
CA ASP A 616 -4.05 -31.98 38.92
C ASP A 616 -2.98 -30.89 38.71
N ILE A 617 -2.39 -30.42 39.80
CA ILE A 617 -1.26 -29.51 39.79
C ILE A 617 -0.19 -29.99 40.81
N GLU A 618 1.05 -30.04 40.39
CA GLU A 618 2.20 -30.32 41.23
C GLU A 618 2.99 -29.02 41.45
N LEU A 619 3.22 -28.70 42.72
CA LEU A 619 4.04 -27.55 43.11
C LEU A 619 5.50 -27.98 43.18
N PRO A 620 6.41 -27.38 42.40
CA PRO A 620 7.82 -27.70 42.39
C PRO A 620 8.49 -27.34 43.73
N ASP A 621 9.73 -27.84 43.94
CA ASP A 621 10.48 -27.60 45.20
C ASP A 621 10.76 -26.12 45.46
N ALA A 622 10.92 -25.34 44.39
CA ALA A 622 11.09 -23.89 44.46
C ALA A 622 10.19 -23.16 43.47
N GLY A 623 9.65 -22.03 43.86
CA GLY A 623 8.81 -21.19 43.03
C GLY A 623 8.72 -19.76 43.55
N VAL A 624 8.07 -18.89 42.77
CA VAL A 624 7.89 -17.48 43.11
C VAL A 624 6.41 -17.11 43.03
N VAL A 625 5.90 -16.44 44.04
CA VAL A 625 4.61 -15.74 43.95
C VAL A 625 4.87 -14.25 43.85
N ASN A 626 4.41 -13.61 42.77
CA ASN A 626 4.51 -12.16 42.61
C ASN A 626 3.12 -11.53 42.78
N VAL A 627 2.91 -10.78 43.85
CA VAL A 627 1.69 -10.01 44.10
C VAL A 627 1.89 -8.61 43.57
N LEU A 628 1.05 -8.20 42.60
CA LEU A 628 1.08 -6.87 42.02
C LEU A 628 0.22 -5.93 42.85
N ASN A 629 0.81 -4.92 43.44
CA ASN A 629 0.12 -3.94 44.30
C ASN A 629 -0.58 -2.86 43.46
N ILE A 630 -1.57 -3.26 42.70
CA ILE A 630 -2.30 -2.37 41.79
C ILE A 630 -3.10 -1.27 42.49
N ASP A 631 -3.44 -1.49 43.76
CA ASP A 631 -4.25 -0.55 44.56
C ASP A 631 -3.38 0.44 45.37
N GLY A 632 -2.05 0.25 45.39
CA GLY A 632 -1.12 1.10 46.11
C GLY A 632 -1.32 1.04 47.66
N VAL A 633 -1.88 -0.05 48.18
CA VAL A 633 -2.17 -0.22 49.58
C VAL A 633 -0.98 -0.84 50.33
N SER A 634 -0.95 -0.71 51.65
CA SER A 634 0.10 -1.35 52.46
C SER A 634 -0.02 -2.88 52.44
N GLU A 635 1.09 -3.60 52.59
CA GLU A 635 1.12 -5.08 52.67
C GLU A 635 0.12 -5.64 53.70
N LYS A 636 -0.06 -4.97 54.83
CA LYS A 636 -0.99 -5.34 55.87
C LYS A 636 -2.46 -5.22 55.44
N GLU A 637 -2.77 -4.23 54.65
CA GLU A 637 -4.12 -3.99 54.09
C GLU A 637 -4.47 -4.98 52.99
N MET A 638 -3.50 -5.41 52.20
CA MET A 638 -3.70 -6.46 51.20
C MET A 638 -4.17 -7.79 51.81
N SER A 639 -3.74 -8.08 53.03
CA SER A 639 -4.12 -9.21 53.87
C SER A 639 -3.95 -10.60 53.27
N ALA A 640 -4.63 -10.95 52.20
CA ALA A 640 -4.52 -12.24 51.49
C ALA A 640 -4.92 -12.14 50.04
N VAL A 641 -4.27 -12.93 49.18
CA VAL A 641 -4.51 -13.04 47.73
C VAL A 641 -4.73 -14.51 47.39
N ASN A 642 -5.84 -14.82 46.73
CA ASN A 642 -6.11 -16.15 46.21
C ASN A 642 -5.41 -16.33 44.84
N LEU A 643 -4.61 -17.38 44.72
CA LEU A 643 -3.73 -17.60 43.57
C LEU A 643 -4.31 -18.62 42.60
N ILE A 644 -4.26 -19.89 43.00
CA ILE A 644 -4.71 -21.02 42.18
C ILE A 644 -5.63 -21.92 43.03
N ARG A 645 -6.66 -22.45 42.35
CA ARG A 645 -7.51 -23.52 42.85
C ARG A 645 -7.48 -24.66 41.87
N THR A 646 -7.31 -25.90 42.29
CA THR A 646 -7.55 -27.07 41.43
C THR A 646 -8.85 -27.79 41.81
N THR A 647 -9.48 -28.39 40.79
CA THR A 647 -10.57 -29.36 41.01
C THR A 647 -10.05 -30.79 41.12
N GLY A 648 -8.81 -31.04 40.72
CA GLY A 648 -8.05 -32.27 40.92
C GLY A 648 -7.25 -32.25 42.22
N VAL A 649 -6.10 -32.91 42.21
CA VAL A 649 -5.19 -32.99 43.35
C VAL A 649 -4.12 -31.90 43.28
N MET A 650 -3.86 -31.21 44.37
CA MET A 650 -2.69 -30.34 44.52
C MET A 650 -1.63 -31.10 45.34
N SER A 651 -0.56 -31.51 44.69
CA SER A 651 0.60 -32.16 45.29
C SER A 651 1.78 -31.21 45.46
N GLY A 652 2.81 -31.61 46.22
CA GLY A 652 3.97 -30.77 46.50
C GLY A 652 3.67 -29.61 47.45
N VAL A 653 2.60 -29.69 48.25
CA VAL A 653 2.24 -28.64 49.23
C VAL A 653 3.34 -28.46 50.30
N GLU A 654 4.06 -29.51 50.62
CA GLU A 654 5.23 -29.50 51.49
C GLU A 654 6.37 -28.64 50.96
N ASN A 655 6.45 -28.43 49.66
CA ASN A 655 7.49 -27.67 49.00
C ASN A 655 7.33 -26.14 49.14
N LEU A 656 6.16 -25.69 49.67
CA LEU A 656 5.86 -24.24 49.80
C LEU A 656 6.87 -23.50 50.72
N SER A 657 7.64 -24.19 51.51
CA SER A 657 8.73 -23.59 52.31
C SER A 657 9.91 -23.11 51.44
N GLY A 658 10.07 -23.67 50.21
CA GLY A 658 11.07 -23.25 49.21
C GLY A 658 10.58 -22.09 48.33
N TRP A 659 9.33 -21.69 48.44
CA TRP A 659 8.77 -20.63 47.63
C TRP A 659 8.97 -19.25 48.24
N VAL A 660 9.18 -18.24 47.39
CA VAL A 660 9.36 -16.83 47.75
C VAL A 660 8.13 -16.03 47.37
N VAL A 661 7.62 -15.21 48.28
CA VAL A 661 6.59 -14.20 47.94
C VAL A 661 7.26 -12.86 47.68
N LYS A 662 6.91 -12.27 46.56
CA LYS A 662 7.33 -10.92 46.16
C LYS A 662 6.11 -10.00 46.07
N ILE A 663 6.31 -8.70 46.31
CA ILE A 663 5.34 -7.63 46.02
C ILE A 663 6.03 -6.67 45.09
N ASP A 664 5.45 -6.46 43.90
CA ASP A 664 6.04 -5.67 42.82
C ASP A 664 7.52 -6.04 42.56
N GLY A 665 7.79 -7.36 42.54
CA GLY A 665 9.14 -7.91 42.32
C GLY A 665 10.07 -7.86 43.52
N GLN A 666 9.70 -7.25 44.67
CA GLN A 666 10.50 -7.17 45.89
C GLN A 666 10.11 -8.25 46.89
N GLU A 667 11.09 -8.94 47.49
CA GLU A 667 10.84 -10.01 48.45
C GLU A 667 10.06 -9.51 49.68
N ALA A 668 8.92 -10.16 49.96
CA ALA A 668 8.00 -9.79 51.05
C ALA A 668 8.10 -10.79 52.20
N LYS A 669 8.99 -10.53 53.15
CA LYS A 669 9.32 -11.46 54.29
C LYS A 669 8.17 -11.72 55.23
N ASN A 670 7.17 -10.86 55.28
CA ASN A 670 6.01 -10.99 56.16
C ASN A 670 4.86 -11.80 55.54
N TRP A 671 5.06 -12.36 54.38
CA TRP A 671 4.06 -13.15 53.69
C TRP A 671 4.40 -14.64 53.77
N LYS A 672 3.37 -15.46 53.81
CA LYS A 672 3.48 -16.93 53.74
C LYS A 672 2.50 -17.47 52.70
N LEU A 673 2.83 -18.65 52.20
CA LEU A 673 1.96 -19.45 51.37
C LEU A 673 1.27 -20.52 52.21
N GLU A 674 0.00 -20.74 51.92
CA GLU A 674 -0.78 -21.80 52.52
C GLU A 674 -1.82 -22.36 51.54
N VAL A 675 -2.14 -23.63 51.65
CA VAL A 675 -3.26 -24.24 50.94
C VAL A 675 -4.41 -24.39 51.95
N TYR A 676 -5.52 -23.74 51.62
CA TYR A 676 -6.72 -23.81 52.44
C TYR A 676 -7.95 -24.07 51.54
N ASN A 677 -8.71 -25.13 51.85
CA ASN A 677 -9.85 -25.59 51.04
C ASN A 677 -9.54 -25.75 49.54
N GLY A 678 -8.39 -26.33 49.18
CA GLY A 678 -7.96 -26.56 47.81
C GLY A 678 -7.53 -25.30 47.07
N VAL A 679 -7.36 -24.17 47.76
CA VAL A 679 -6.88 -22.91 47.19
C VAL A 679 -5.50 -22.59 47.74
N LEU A 680 -4.52 -22.44 46.88
CA LEU A 680 -3.21 -21.85 47.18
C LEU A 680 -3.40 -20.34 47.38
N LYS A 681 -2.93 -19.82 48.52
CA LYS A 681 -3.05 -18.41 48.91
C LYS A 681 -1.71 -17.84 49.34
N ALA A 682 -1.49 -16.59 49.03
CA ALA A 682 -0.49 -15.77 49.70
C ALA A 682 -1.17 -14.92 50.76
N ARG A 683 -0.64 -14.94 51.98
CA ARG A 683 -1.25 -14.25 53.11
C ARG A 683 -0.21 -13.48 53.90
N TYR A 684 -0.57 -12.25 54.31
CA TYR A 684 0.23 -11.46 55.23
C TYR A 684 0.24 -12.08 56.62
N ASN A 685 1.42 -12.25 57.23
CA ASN A 685 1.59 -12.79 58.56
C ASN A 685 1.55 -11.66 59.60
N HIS A 686 0.41 -11.49 60.26
CA HIS A 686 0.21 -10.43 61.23
C HIS A 686 1.06 -10.56 62.52
N GLY A 687 1.90 -11.58 62.63
CA GLY A 687 2.63 -11.86 63.87
C GLY A 687 1.73 -12.29 65.00
N PHE A 688 2.32 -12.88 65.99
CA PHE A 688 1.60 -13.29 67.22
C PHE A 688 1.77 -12.19 68.26
N THR A 689 0.71 -11.44 68.59
CA THR A 689 0.74 -10.52 69.77
C THR A 689 0.33 -11.29 70.96
N VAL A 690 1.30 -11.70 71.78
CA VAL A 690 1.01 -12.24 73.11
C VAL A 690 0.73 -11.05 74.04
N VAL A 691 -0.53 -10.83 74.35
CA VAL A 691 -0.90 -9.93 75.47
C VAL A 691 -0.76 -10.71 76.74
N VAL A 692 0.36 -10.58 77.44
CA VAL A 692 0.49 -11.04 78.78
C VAL A 692 -0.26 -10.04 79.66
N ARG A 693 -1.39 -10.48 80.26
CA ARG A 693 -2.12 -9.74 81.28
C ARG A 693 -1.52 -10.01 82.65
#